data_f6b2d5293fac894f584d32497cccd552
#
_entry.id   f6b2d5293fac894f584d32497cccd552
#
_cell.length_a   1.000
_cell.length_b   1.000
_cell.length_c   1.000
_cell.angle_alpha   90.00
_cell.angle_beta   90.00
_cell.angle_gamma   90.00
#
_symmetry.space_group_name_H-M   'P 1'
#
loop_
_entity.id
_entity.type
_entity.pdbx_description
1 polymer ?
#
loop_
_entity_poly.entity_id
_entity_poly.type
_entity_poly.pdbx_seq_one_letter_code
_entity_poly.pdbx_strand_id
1 'polypeptide(L)'
;MIRVTFLLLPLFILLSNQTIAQNTSITISGIVKDKNEVLPFVNVILKTEKDSAFVTGAITNEEGFFSLSNIKPDNYLLTFSFIGYKSKTQPLFVGNLSPFLDLATIELEDNSETLAEFEVIEKQEEVDSKMDKKTFALEDNISQSGGSVLQTMQNLPGVAVQNGKVQLRGNENVTVLIDGKQTALTGFGSQNGLDNIPASAIEKIEIINNPSSKYDANGNAGIINIIYKKNKQNGLNGKVSLTSGVGALWVKKENLPTIRKQYQYTPKLNPSLSLNYRKNKVNFFFQGDYSYKQTLYKNEFTTRTYDDGTIIKQQIKRNRNTNIITTKLGVDWNMNANNTLTISGFFSSEKIIDNGDEPFFNDNLTERYRLWQFLEDELKTTVVGSANFQHKFKQPGRSLSAGFNYTFHREDEKYFFDNILPTYTGEDAFKLLSDEHVADLNLDYIRPLKYGKIEAGIKLRQREIPTNMQFIPGLNSPLDSNAGGWATYKETIPAIYSNYTFENKSFEAEVGLRVEYVRLQYDVNPNHNTYKSDGYNYTQPFPNVRLAYKINDYNKLSIFYTRRVDRPNEVDIRIFPKYDDAEIVKVGNPALRPQFTNSIELGDKTSWKKGYFYSAIFHKITDGTITRIASTIPNNTLIYSIFQNANRSYNSGVELLVSQELRNWWSVNLNLTAYHNQIDAFTVYNKYPEPNTFNAGKQEVYSGNVKLNNIFHLPKKLDIQVTAIYLAPDIIPQGEVSSRFSLDMGMKKTIQKGKGEIYLNASDIFNSMVIKKTIRGEGFNYVSADYYETQVVRLGYSYKF
;
A
#
# COMPACT_ATOMS: atom_id res chain seq x y z
N MET A 1 -3.37 50.55 -2.97
CA MET A 1 -4.75 51.04 -3.18
C MET A 1 -5.22 50.57 -4.54
N ILE A 2 -5.97 49.49 -4.62
CA ILE A 2 -6.72 49.08 -5.82
C ILE A 2 -8.09 48.65 -5.33
N ARG A 3 -9.09 49.40 -5.79
CA ARG A 3 -10.52 49.22 -5.48
C ARG A 3 -11.06 48.05 -6.29
N VAL A 4 -11.69 47.07 -5.65
CA VAL A 4 -12.48 46.03 -6.29
C VAL A 4 -13.94 46.47 -6.30
N THR A 5 -14.51 46.64 -7.49
CA THR A 5 -15.88 47.07 -7.74
C THR A 5 -16.76 45.80 -7.83
N PHE A 6 -17.73 45.64 -6.95
CA PHE A 6 -18.80 44.67 -7.01
C PHE A 6 -19.81 45.05 -8.11
N LEU A 7 -20.02 44.10 -9.06
CA LEU A 7 -21.14 44.18 -10.01
C LEU A 7 -22.24 43.24 -9.57
N LEU A 8 -23.34 43.80 -9.08
CA LEU A 8 -24.61 43.11 -8.86
C LEU A 8 -25.38 43.05 -10.20
N LEU A 9 -25.76 41.84 -10.63
CA LEU A 9 -26.66 41.61 -11.75
C LEU A 9 -28.08 41.28 -11.22
N PRO A 10 -29.15 41.88 -11.74
CA PRO A 10 -30.51 41.66 -11.21
C PRO A 10 -31.15 40.38 -11.77
N LEU A 11 -31.85 39.68 -10.91
CA LEU A 11 -32.67 38.49 -11.16
C LEU A 11 -33.95 38.85 -11.92
N PHE A 12 -34.06 38.40 -13.18
CA PHE A 12 -35.32 38.50 -13.95
C PHE A 12 -36.16 37.24 -13.66
N ILE A 13 -37.31 37.46 -13.03
CA ILE A 13 -38.35 36.43 -12.84
C ILE A 13 -39.18 36.34 -14.12
N LEU A 14 -39.01 35.26 -14.87
CA LEU A 14 -39.97 34.88 -15.92
C LEU A 14 -40.89 33.78 -15.36
N LEU A 15 -42.12 34.17 -15.08
CA LEU A 15 -43.26 33.27 -14.86
C LEU A 15 -43.63 32.58 -16.20
N SER A 16 -43.18 31.37 -16.43
CA SER A 16 -43.71 30.50 -17.45
C SER A 16 -44.74 29.54 -16.82
N ASN A 17 -45.94 29.59 -17.28
CA ASN A 17 -46.99 28.61 -16.98
C ASN A 17 -46.53 27.21 -17.38
N GLN A 18 -46.22 26.38 -16.40
CA GLN A 18 -46.04 24.96 -16.66
C GLN A 18 -47.38 24.25 -16.59
N THR A 19 -47.82 23.76 -17.73
CA THR A 19 -48.83 22.71 -17.79
C THR A 19 -48.30 21.48 -17.06
N ILE A 20 -48.94 21.12 -15.96
CA ILE A 20 -48.64 19.92 -15.17
C ILE A 20 -49.08 18.72 -16.04
N ALA A 21 -48.18 18.12 -16.78
CA ALA A 21 -48.38 16.76 -17.26
C ALA A 21 -48.31 15.86 -16.00
N GLN A 22 -49.41 15.21 -15.69
CA GLN A 22 -49.45 14.15 -14.67
C GLN A 22 -48.54 13.03 -15.13
N ASN A 23 -47.30 12.99 -14.63
CA ASN A 23 -46.43 11.82 -14.72
C ASN A 23 -47.01 10.80 -13.72
N THR A 24 -47.76 9.84 -14.22
CA THR A 24 -48.19 8.67 -13.46
C THR A 24 -46.96 7.79 -13.17
N SER A 25 -46.34 8.02 -12.04
CA SER A 25 -45.26 7.13 -11.56
C SER A 25 -45.89 6.00 -10.74
N ILE A 26 -45.56 4.78 -11.09
CA ILE A 26 -46.12 3.57 -10.46
C ILE A 26 -45.04 2.99 -9.52
N THR A 27 -45.47 2.50 -8.36
CA THR A 27 -44.62 1.76 -7.44
C THR A 27 -44.99 0.28 -7.46
N ILE A 28 -44.01 -0.58 -7.71
CA ILE A 28 -44.13 -2.04 -7.68
C ILE A 28 -43.58 -2.54 -6.36
N SER A 29 -44.34 -3.37 -5.65
CA SER A 29 -43.90 -3.94 -4.36
C SER A 29 -44.24 -5.43 -4.28
N GLY A 30 -43.65 -6.14 -3.32
CA GLY A 30 -43.92 -7.53 -3.04
C GLY A 30 -42.98 -8.10 -1.97
N ILE A 31 -43.24 -9.35 -1.57
CA ILE A 31 -42.45 -10.09 -0.59
C ILE A 31 -41.87 -11.31 -1.28
N VAL A 32 -40.53 -11.54 -1.07
CA VAL A 32 -39.84 -12.72 -1.58
C VAL A 32 -39.64 -13.71 -0.43
N LYS A 33 -39.98 -14.97 -0.67
CA LYS A 33 -39.85 -16.07 0.31
C LYS A 33 -39.39 -17.37 -0.38
N ASP A 34 -38.95 -18.32 0.40
CA ASP A 34 -38.92 -19.73 0.01
C ASP A 34 -40.15 -20.46 0.58
N LYS A 35 -40.12 -21.80 0.59
CA LYS A 35 -41.24 -22.62 1.15
C LYS A 35 -41.44 -22.40 2.64
N ASN A 36 -40.44 -22.00 3.40
CA ASN A 36 -40.40 -21.98 4.84
C ASN A 36 -40.29 -20.57 5.44
N GLU A 37 -39.49 -19.67 4.84
CA GLU A 37 -39.11 -18.39 5.41
C GLU A 37 -39.05 -17.28 4.36
N VAL A 38 -39.22 -16.02 4.81
CA VAL A 38 -38.98 -14.84 3.99
C VAL A 38 -37.49 -14.71 3.66
N LEU A 39 -37.16 -14.29 2.44
CA LEU A 39 -35.80 -14.17 1.98
C LEU A 39 -35.35 -12.70 1.99
N PRO A 40 -34.51 -12.31 2.95
CA PRO A 40 -33.89 -11.00 2.96
C PRO A 40 -32.73 -10.94 1.95
N PHE A 41 -32.44 -9.74 1.46
CA PHE A 41 -31.30 -9.43 0.58
C PHE A 41 -31.35 -10.11 -0.79
N VAL A 42 -32.54 -10.46 -1.29
CA VAL A 42 -32.75 -10.89 -2.68
C VAL A 42 -32.59 -9.70 -3.61
N ASN A 43 -31.81 -9.84 -4.64
CA ASN A 43 -31.70 -8.84 -5.69
C ASN A 43 -32.95 -8.89 -6.57
N VAL A 44 -33.64 -7.76 -6.73
CA VAL A 44 -34.82 -7.56 -7.56
C VAL A 44 -34.46 -6.57 -8.67
N ILE A 45 -34.45 -7.01 -9.90
CA ILE A 45 -34.01 -6.21 -11.05
C ILE A 45 -35.14 -6.09 -12.07
N LEU A 46 -35.49 -4.86 -12.44
CA LEU A 46 -36.46 -4.55 -13.50
C LEU A 46 -35.74 -4.17 -14.79
N LYS A 47 -36.07 -4.86 -15.89
CA LYS A 47 -35.55 -4.60 -17.23
C LYS A 47 -36.69 -4.38 -18.20
N THR A 48 -36.46 -3.62 -19.25
CA THR A 48 -37.40 -3.54 -20.38
C THR A 48 -37.53 -4.89 -21.10
N GLU A 49 -38.72 -5.29 -21.50
CA GLU A 49 -38.91 -6.57 -22.23
C GLU A 49 -38.30 -6.51 -23.62
N LYS A 50 -38.33 -5.36 -24.27
CA LYS A 50 -37.94 -5.17 -25.66
C LYS A 50 -36.43 -5.37 -25.93
N ASP A 51 -35.56 -4.87 -25.07
CA ASP A 51 -34.12 -4.84 -25.29
C ASP A 51 -33.31 -5.30 -24.05
N SER A 52 -34.02 -5.76 -22.99
CA SER A 52 -33.44 -6.18 -21.69
C SER A 52 -32.59 -5.10 -21.03
N ALA A 53 -32.84 -3.81 -21.34
CA ALA A 53 -32.16 -2.70 -20.71
C ALA A 53 -32.54 -2.58 -19.23
N PHE A 54 -31.56 -2.29 -18.38
CA PHE A 54 -31.80 -2.06 -16.96
C PHE A 54 -32.64 -0.80 -16.74
N VAL A 55 -33.69 -0.91 -15.94
CA VAL A 55 -34.58 0.19 -15.57
C VAL A 55 -34.31 0.64 -14.13
N THR A 56 -34.40 -0.29 -13.18
CA THR A 56 -34.14 -0.05 -11.75
C THR A 56 -33.96 -1.38 -11.02
N GLY A 57 -33.55 -1.33 -9.76
CA GLY A 57 -33.42 -2.50 -8.92
C GLY A 57 -33.57 -2.16 -7.44
N ALA A 58 -33.91 -3.16 -6.64
CA ALA A 58 -34.00 -3.09 -5.19
C ALA A 58 -33.43 -4.38 -4.59
N ILE A 59 -33.16 -4.33 -3.28
CA ILE A 59 -32.80 -5.49 -2.47
C ILE A 59 -33.89 -5.67 -1.43
N THR A 60 -34.37 -6.92 -1.22
CA THR A 60 -35.38 -7.17 -0.18
C THR A 60 -34.80 -6.86 1.21
N ASN A 61 -35.64 -6.26 2.05
CA ASN A 61 -35.33 -5.99 3.46
C ASN A 61 -35.37 -7.29 4.32
N GLU A 62 -35.24 -7.15 5.64
CA GLU A 62 -35.22 -8.30 6.57
C GLU A 62 -36.55 -9.09 6.59
N GLU A 63 -37.65 -8.45 6.21
CA GLU A 63 -38.99 -9.06 6.06
C GLU A 63 -39.22 -9.63 4.65
N GLY A 64 -38.18 -9.66 3.79
CA GLY A 64 -38.28 -10.10 2.41
C GLY A 64 -39.02 -9.12 1.48
N PHE A 65 -39.36 -7.90 1.94
CA PHE A 65 -40.11 -6.90 1.19
C PHE A 65 -39.20 -6.09 0.27
N PHE A 66 -39.65 -5.81 -0.96
CA PHE A 66 -39.03 -4.90 -1.90
C PHE A 66 -40.01 -3.85 -2.43
N SER A 67 -39.47 -2.72 -2.89
CA SER A 67 -40.25 -1.66 -3.54
C SER A 67 -39.41 -0.99 -4.63
N LEU A 68 -40.00 -0.90 -5.84
CA LEU A 68 -39.44 -0.22 -7.00
C LEU A 68 -40.32 0.97 -7.34
N SER A 69 -39.82 2.18 -7.21
CA SER A 69 -40.59 3.43 -7.38
C SER A 69 -40.27 4.09 -8.71
N ASN A 70 -41.20 4.99 -9.15
CA ASN A 70 -41.02 5.79 -10.38
C ASN A 70 -41.02 4.98 -11.68
N ILE A 71 -41.74 3.88 -11.74
CA ILE A 71 -41.88 3.05 -12.93
C ILE A 71 -42.89 3.65 -13.89
N LYS A 72 -42.54 3.72 -15.15
CA LYS A 72 -43.45 4.14 -16.21
C LYS A 72 -44.29 2.96 -16.72
N PRO A 73 -45.50 3.19 -17.24
CA PRO A 73 -46.28 2.14 -17.89
C PRO A 73 -45.52 1.56 -19.12
N ASP A 74 -45.25 0.27 -19.08
CA ASP A 74 -44.57 -0.49 -20.16
C ASP A 74 -44.57 -2.01 -19.83
N ASN A 75 -44.06 -2.81 -20.74
CA ASN A 75 -43.76 -4.21 -20.51
C ASN A 75 -42.32 -4.40 -19.99
N TYR A 76 -42.19 -5.14 -18.92
CA TYR A 76 -40.93 -5.36 -18.21
C TYR A 76 -40.65 -6.84 -17.97
N LEU A 77 -39.38 -7.15 -17.72
CA LEU A 77 -38.91 -8.40 -17.13
C LEU A 77 -38.45 -8.13 -15.72
N LEU A 78 -39.11 -8.76 -14.76
CA LEU A 78 -38.69 -8.65 -13.34
C LEU A 78 -37.95 -9.92 -12.95
N THR A 79 -36.69 -9.75 -12.52
CA THR A 79 -35.79 -10.84 -12.17
C THR A 79 -35.47 -10.81 -10.68
N PHE A 80 -35.61 -11.94 -10.04
CA PHE A 80 -35.23 -12.18 -8.65
C PHE A 80 -34.04 -13.12 -8.61
N SER A 81 -33.00 -12.76 -7.90
CA SER A 81 -31.81 -13.61 -7.75
C SER A 81 -31.28 -13.58 -6.32
N PHE A 82 -30.99 -14.75 -5.78
CA PHE A 82 -30.45 -14.91 -4.44
C PHE A 82 -29.50 -16.13 -4.41
N ILE A 83 -28.43 -16.05 -3.61
CA ILE A 83 -27.43 -17.12 -3.52
C ILE A 83 -28.08 -18.37 -2.91
N GLY A 84 -27.96 -19.50 -3.59
CA GLY A 84 -28.58 -20.78 -3.17
C GLY A 84 -29.96 -21.03 -3.76
N TYR A 85 -30.51 -20.11 -4.54
CA TYR A 85 -31.83 -20.22 -5.15
C TYR A 85 -31.76 -20.11 -6.68
N LYS A 86 -32.70 -20.75 -7.40
CA LYS A 86 -32.86 -20.56 -8.85
C LYS A 86 -33.34 -19.15 -9.12
N SER A 87 -32.65 -18.45 -10.01
CA SER A 87 -33.09 -17.13 -10.46
C SER A 87 -34.43 -17.26 -11.15
N LYS A 88 -35.41 -16.44 -10.73
CA LYS A 88 -36.76 -16.38 -11.27
C LYS A 88 -36.93 -15.08 -12.06
N THR A 89 -37.24 -15.20 -13.34
CA THR A 89 -37.58 -14.06 -14.19
C THR A 89 -39.03 -14.21 -14.66
N GLN A 90 -39.83 -13.16 -14.50
CA GLN A 90 -41.20 -13.15 -14.95
C GLN A 90 -41.52 -11.86 -15.74
N PRO A 91 -42.33 -11.96 -16.81
CA PRO A 91 -42.80 -10.78 -17.50
C PRO A 91 -43.79 -10.01 -16.61
N LEU A 92 -43.73 -8.70 -16.66
CA LEU A 92 -44.58 -7.81 -15.87
C LEU A 92 -45.11 -6.66 -16.74
N PHE A 93 -46.39 -6.61 -16.88
CA PHE A 93 -47.07 -5.49 -17.52
C PHE A 93 -47.43 -4.44 -16.46
N VAL A 94 -46.94 -3.23 -16.63
CA VAL A 94 -47.26 -2.07 -15.77
C VAL A 94 -48.17 -1.13 -16.54
N GLY A 95 -49.45 -1.12 -16.17
CA GLY A 95 -50.48 -0.29 -16.82
C GLY A 95 -50.80 1.01 -16.06
N ASN A 96 -51.56 1.92 -16.65
CA ASN A 96 -51.89 3.25 -16.10
C ASN A 96 -52.98 3.27 -15.03
N LEU A 97 -53.54 2.12 -14.63
CA LEU A 97 -54.79 2.06 -13.86
C LEU A 97 -54.57 2.23 -12.33
N SER A 98 -53.38 2.03 -11.81
CA SER A 98 -53.12 2.17 -10.36
C SER A 98 -51.73 2.72 -10.12
N PRO A 99 -51.56 3.62 -9.13
CA PRO A 99 -50.25 4.12 -8.74
C PRO A 99 -49.41 3.08 -7.97
N PHE A 100 -50.03 1.95 -7.58
CA PHE A 100 -49.37 0.86 -6.87
C PHE A 100 -49.69 -0.48 -7.52
N LEU A 101 -48.66 -1.28 -7.73
CA LEU A 101 -48.75 -2.66 -8.19
C LEU A 101 -48.11 -3.57 -7.15
N ASP A 102 -48.93 -4.28 -6.41
CA ASP A 102 -48.48 -5.26 -5.44
C ASP A 102 -48.41 -6.65 -6.10
N LEU A 103 -47.26 -7.26 -6.10
CA LEU A 103 -47.01 -8.59 -6.66
C LEU A 103 -47.26 -9.70 -5.63
N ALA A 104 -47.77 -9.34 -4.46
CA ALA A 104 -47.99 -10.25 -3.35
C ALA A 104 -46.69 -11.01 -2.96
N THR A 105 -46.76 -12.33 -2.97
CA THR A 105 -45.63 -13.16 -2.54
C THR A 105 -44.95 -13.83 -3.74
N ILE A 106 -43.65 -13.68 -3.89
CA ILE A 106 -42.80 -14.34 -4.89
C ILE A 106 -42.02 -15.46 -4.21
N GLU A 107 -42.22 -16.68 -4.62
CA GLU A 107 -41.53 -17.86 -4.11
C GLU A 107 -40.32 -18.18 -5.00
N LEU A 108 -39.11 -18.34 -4.40
CA LEU A 108 -37.92 -18.82 -5.02
C LEU A 108 -37.69 -20.30 -4.66
N GLU A 109 -37.30 -21.09 -5.65
CA GLU A 109 -36.96 -22.50 -5.48
C GLU A 109 -35.49 -22.65 -5.07
N ASP A 110 -35.23 -23.52 -4.10
CA ASP A 110 -33.88 -23.90 -3.71
C ASP A 110 -33.14 -24.56 -4.87
N ASN A 111 -31.90 -24.17 -5.09
CA ASN A 111 -31.04 -24.73 -6.13
C ASN A 111 -30.08 -25.75 -5.55
N SER A 112 -30.54 -26.98 -5.33
CA SER A 112 -29.74 -28.08 -4.79
C SER A 112 -28.75 -28.69 -5.78
N GLU A 113 -28.80 -28.32 -7.06
CA GLU A 113 -27.84 -28.78 -8.07
C GLU A 113 -26.92 -27.63 -8.50
N THR A 114 -25.64 -27.80 -8.11
CA THR A 114 -24.46 -27.11 -8.61
C THR A 114 -24.48 -25.60 -8.54
N LEU A 115 -23.78 -25.09 -7.56
CA LEU A 115 -23.15 -23.76 -7.54
C LEU A 115 -22.23 -23.58 -8.76
N ALA A 116 -22.82 -23.33 -9.92
CA ALA A 116 -22.15 -22.57 -10.95
C ALA A 116 -22.44 -21.11 -10.61
N GLU A 117 -21.53 -20.54 -9.86
CA GLU A 117 -21.50 -19.12 -9.48
C GLU A 117 -21.50 -18.31 -10.77
N PHE A 118 -22.67 -17.87 -11.22
CA PHE A 118 -22.76 -16.67 -12.04
C PHE A 118 -22.63 -15.50 -11.08
N GLU A 119 -21.39 -15.28 -10.64
CA GLU A 119 -20.99 -13.98 -10.15
C GLU A 119 -21.13 -13.03 -11.34
N VAL A 120 -22.21 -12.27 -11.39
CA VAL A 120 -22.22 -11.01 -12.13
C VAL A 120 -21.28 -10.12 -11.33
N ILE A 121 -19.99 -10.30 -11.55
CA ILE A 121 -18.99 -9.33 -11.15
C ILE A 121 -19.25 -8.13 -12.05
N GLU A 122 -20.08 -7.22 -11.59
CA GLU A 122 -20.01 -5.85 -12.08
C GLU A 122 -18.57 -5.44 -11.78
N LYS A 123 -17.74 -5.32 -12.83
CA LYS A 123 -16.33 -5.01 -12.69
C LYS A 123 -16.25 -3.66 -11.98
N GLN A 124 -16.00 -3.70 -10.68
CA GLN A 124 -15.92 -2.49 -9.88
C GLN A 124 -14.82 -1.61 -10.46
N GLU A 125 -15.16 -0.38 -10.81
CA GLU A 125 -14.18 0.58 -11.31
C GLU A 125 -13.08 0.76 -10.27
N GLU A 126 -11.82 0.75 -10.71
CA GLU A 126 -10.65 0.86 -9.83
C GLU A 126 -10.68 2.16 -9.01
N VAL A 127 -11.11 3.28 -9.62
CA VAL A 127 -11.37 4.54 -8.91
C VAL A 127 -12.81 4.54 -8.46
N ASP A 128 -13.05 4.58 -7.15
CA ASP A 128 -14.41 4.61 -6.62
C ASP A 128 -15.17 5.91 -6.98
N SER A 129 -16.48 5.90 -6.74
CA SER A 129 -17.32 7.05 -7.05
C SER A 129 -16.97 8.30 -6.26
N LYS A 130 -16.32 8.18 -5.11
CA LYS A 130 -15.90 9.31 -4.26
C LYS A 130 -14.55 9.88 -4.65
N MET A 131 -13.79 9.16 -5.51
CA MET A 131 -12.43 9.51 -5.95
C MET A 131 -11.41 9.66 -4.81
N ASP A 132 -11.77 9.28 -3.58
CA ASP A 132 -10.85 9.31 -2.43
C ASP A 132 -10.02 8.03 -2.32
N LYS A 133 -10.47 6.97 -2.99
CA LYS A 133 -9.87 5.64 -2.93
C LYS A 133 -9.82 4.97 -4.31
N LYS A 134 -8.71 4.28 -4.56
CA LYS A 134 -8.52 3.37 -5.69
C LYS A 134 -8.42 1.95 -5.16
N THR A 135 -9.14 1.03 -5.76
CA THR A 135 -9.21 -0.38 -5.32
C THR A 135 -8.76 -1.29 -6.44
N PHE A 136 -7.77 -2.14 -6.16
CA PHE A 136 -7.19 -3.07 -7.11
C PHE A 136 -7.35 -4.50 -6.60
N ALA A 137 -8.10 -5.32 -7.31
CA ALA A 137 -8.22 -6.75 -7.03
C ALA A 137 -6.93 -7.47 -7.45
N LEU A 138 -6.33 -8.26 -6.54
CA LEU A 138 -5.06 -8.93 -6.85
C LEU A 138 -5.24 -10.15 -7.75
N GLU A 139 -6.43 -10.70 -7.85
CA GLU A 139 -6.72 -11.80 -8.80
C GLU A 139 -6.58 -11.38 -10.26
N ASP A 140 -6.70 -10.08 -10.55
CA ASP A 140 -6.54 -9.49 -11.89
C ASP A 140 -5.07 -9.21 -12.23
N ASN A 141 -4.15 -9.26 -11.27
CA ASN A 141 -2.72 -9.06 -11.50
C ASN A 141 -2.01 -10.40 -11.77
N ILE A 142 -2.16 -10.88 -13.01
CA ILE A 142 -1.66 -12.19 -13.45
C ILE A 142 -0.14 -12.19 -13.56
N SER A 143 0.45 -11.08 -13.99
CA SER A 143 1.90 -10.95 -14.21
C SER A 143 2.73 -11.06 -12.92
N GLN A 144 2.13 -10.90 -11.74
CA GLN A 144 2.77 -11.06 -10.42
C GLN A 144 2.13 -12.18 -9.57
N SER A 145 1.35 -13.07 -10.18
CA SER A 145 0.78 -14.22 -9.49
C SER A 145 1.87 -15.07 -8.83
N GLY A 146 1.67 -15.43 -7.56
CA GLY A 146 2.66 -16.17 -6.76
C GLY A 146 3.86 -15.36 -6.29
N GLY A 147 3.90 -14.06 -6.58
CA GLY A 147 4.85 -13.11 -5.98
C GLY A 147 4.40 -12.60 -4.62
N SER A 148 5.13 -11.61 -4.11
CA SER A 148 4.77 -10.90 -2.88
C SER A 148 3.85 -9.70 -3.15
N VAL A 149 3.27 -9.17 -2.08
CA VAL A 149 2.49 -7.93 -2.12
C VAL A 149 3.35 -6.77 -2.62
N LEU A 150 4.60 -6.67 -2.19
CA LEU A 150 5.50 -5.61 -2.65
C LEU A 150 5.75 -5.66 -4.17
N GLN A 151 5.98 -6.86 -4.71
CA GLN A 151 6.15 -7.07 -6.15
C GLN A 151 4.87 -6.72 -6.92
N THR A 152 3.71 -7.11 -6.39
CA THR A 152 2.42 -6.76 -6.98
C THR A 152 2.19 -5.25 -7.00
N MET A 153 2.56 -4.54 -5.95
CA MET A 153 2.44 -3.08 -5.87
C MET A 153 3.21 -2.35 -6.97
N GLN A 154 4.32 -2.91 -7.43
CA GLN A 154 5.09 -2.33 -8.54
C GLN A 154 4.25 -2.18 -9.83
N ASN A 155 3.26 -3.05 -10.03
CA ASN A 155 2.40 -3.06 -11.22
C ASN A 155 1.13 -2.21 -11.02
N LEU A 156 0.81 -1.78 -9.78
CA LEU A 156 -0.39 -1.00 -9.51
C LEU A 156 -0.27 0.44 -10.04
N PRO A 157 -1.35 1.00 -10.60
CA PRO A 157 -1.42 2.40 -11.02
C PRO A 157 -1.13 3.37 -9.88
N GLY A 158 -0.33 4.41 -10.13
CA GLY A 158 0.01 5.46 -9.16
C GLY A 158 0.99 5.06 -8.07
N VAL A 159 1.48 3.82 -8.08
CA VAL A 159 2.48 3.31 -7.13
C VAL A 159 3.83 3.17 -7.83
N ALA A 160 4.90 3.50 -7.17
CA ALA A 160 6.27 3.11 -7.57
C ALA A 160 6.90 2.34 -6.42
N VAL A 161 7.83 1.42 -6.73
CA VAL A 161 8.64 0.72 -5.72
C VAL A 161 10.09 1.01 -6.00
N GLN A 162 10.79 1.58 -5.03
CA GLN A 162 12.21 1.92 -5.13
C GLN A 162 12.95 1.54 -3.85
N ASN A 163 14.04 0.80 -3.97
CA ASN A 163 14.83 0.32 -2.83
C ASN A 163 13.97 -0.41 -1.76
N GLY A 164 12.99 -1.20 -2.19
CA GLY A 164 12.07 -1.91 -1.27
C GLY A 164 10.99 -1.03 -0.62
N LYS A 165 10.95 0.25 -0.94
CA LYS A 165 9.93 1.20 -0.43
C LYS A 165 8.89 1.52 -1.49
N VAL A 166 7.66 1.60 -1.05
CA VAL A 166 6.53 2.02 -1.86
C VAL A 166 6.45 3.54 -1.86
N GLN A 167 6.26 4.11 -3.04
CA GLN A 167 6.07 5.55 -3.24
C GLN A 167 4.70 5.80 -3.85
N LEU A 168 4.04 6.86 -3.40
CA LEU A 168 2.85 7.44 -4.02
C LEU A 168 3.20 8.84 -4.53
N ARG A 169 3.07 9.05 -5.85
CA ARG A 169 3.33 10.37 -6.49
C ARG A 169 4.72 10.92 -6.13
N GLY A 170 5.75 10.05 -6.10
CA GLY A 170 7.13 10.41 -5.79
C GLY A 170 7.44 10.66 -4.30
N ASN A 171 6.56 10.26 -3.38
CA ASN A 171 6.76 10.39 -1.94
C ASN A 171 6.75 9.01 -1.27
N GLU A 172 7.79 8.70 -0.48
CA GLU A 172 7.99 7.43 0.23
C GLU A 172 7.22 7.30 1.55
N ASN A 173 6.71 8.41 2.09
CA ASN A 173 6.09 8.45 3.41
C ASN A 173 4.63 7.95 3.34
N VAL A 174 4.48 6.71 2.93
CA VAL A 174 3.20 6.01 2.78
C VAL A 174 2.89 5.24 4.05
N THR A 175 1.72 5.44 4.62
CA THR A 175 1.22 4.57 5.70
C THR A 175 0.62 3.30 5.11
N VAL A 176 1.11 2.14 5.54
CA VAL A 176 0.57 0.85 5.12
C VAL A 176 -0.29 0.27 6.23
N LEU A 177 -1.50 -0.15 5.87
CA LEU A 177 -2.46 -0.82 6.74
C LEU A 177 -2.71 -2.25 6.25
N ILE A 178 -2.97 -3.14 7.18
CA ILE A 178 -3.45 -4.50 6.93
C ILE A 178 -4.84 -4.65 7.55
N ASP A 179 -5.85 -4.95 6.74
CA ASP A 179 -7.27 -4.98 7.14
C ASP A 179 -7.67 -3.70 7.91
N GLY A 180 -7.20 -2.54 7.45
CA GLY A 180 -7.47 -1.23 8.05
C GLY A 180 -6.66 -0.88 9.29
N LYS A 181 -5.67 -1.69 9.68
CA LYS A 181 -4.86 -1.53 10.88
C LYS A 181 -3.39 -1.37 10.54
N GLN A 182 -2.70 -0.50 11.25
CA GLN A 182 -1.26 -0.41 11.18
C GLN A 182 -0.64 -1.55 12.00
N THR A 183 0.36 -2.24 11.44
CA THR A 183 1.04 -3.37 12.08
C THR A 183 2.55 -3.17 12.03
N ALA A 184 3.30 -3.87 12.89
CA ALA A 184 4.76 -3.84 12.86
C ALA A 184 5.39 -4.56 11.66
N LEU A 185 4.62 -5.30 10.84
CA LEU A 185 5.11 -5.79 9.53
C LEU A 185 5.55 -4.66 8.61
N THR A 186 5.07 -3.46 8.87
CA THR A 186 5.45 -2.21 8.21
C THR A 186 6.14 -1.27 9.19
N GLY A 187 6.56 -1.80 10.35
CA GLY A 187 7.18 -1.08 11.45
C GLY A 187 8.63 -0.67 11.20
N PHE A 188 9.22 0.04 12.14
CA PHE A 188 10.54 0.67 12.08
C PHE A 188 10.77 1.59 10.86
N GLY A 189 9.70 1.99 10.12
CA GLY A 189 9.80 2.76 8.88
C GLY A 189 10.28 1.95 7.67
N SER A 190 10.51 0.66 7.86
CA SER A 190 10.83 -0.28 6.79
C SER A 190 9.54 -0.87 6.22
N GLN A 191 9.36 -0.82 4.91
CA GLN A 191 8.25 -1.49 4.22
C GLN A 191 8.65 -2.89 3.71
N ASN A 192 9.83 -3.37 4.08
CA ASN A 192 10.37 -4.65 3.62
C ASN A 192 9.47 -5.84 4.00
N GLY A 193 8.74 -5.75 5.12
CA GLY A 193 7.75 -6.75 5.52
C GLY A 193 6.62 -6.99 4.50
N LEU A 194 6.41 -6.09 3.54
CA LEU A 194 5.48 -6.29 2.43
C LEU A 194 5.94 -7.38 1.45
N ASP A 195 7.25 -7.62 1.35
CA ASP A 195 7.79 -8.72 0.56
C ASP A 195 7.56 -10.10 1.21
N ASN A 196 7.18 -10.12 2.48
CA ASN A 196 6.89 -11.33 3.24
C ASN A 196 5.42 -11.78 3.12
N ILE A 197 4.54 -10.94 2.58
CA ILE A 197 3.13 -11.24 2.41
C ILE A 197 2.92 -11.79 0.99
N PRO A 198 2.46 -13.06 0.84
CA PRO A 198 2.14 -13.59 -0.48
C PRO A 198 0.95 -12.86 -1.10
N ALA A 199 1.05 -12.49 -2.37
CA ALA A 199 -0.06 -11.87 -3.10
C ALA A 199 -1.31 -12.78 -3.16
N SER A 200 -1.12 -14.11 -3.13
CA SER A 200 -2.20 -15.10 -3.11
C SER A 200 -3.12 -15.03 -1.89
N ALA A 201 -2.63 -14.49 -0.76
CA ALA A 201 -3.40 -14.33 0.48
C ALA A 201 -4.29 -13.08 0.46
N ILE A 202 -4.09 -12.17 -0.49
CA ILE A 202 -4.71 -10.86 -0.52
C ILE A 202 -5.88 -10.82 -1.50
N GLU A 203 -6.99 -10.22 -1.09
CA GLU A 203 -8.17 -9.98 -1.91
C GLU A 203 -7.96 -8.74 -2.80
N LYS A 204 -7.59 -7.62 -2.16
CA LYS A 204 -7.43 -6.33 -2.85
C LYS A 204 -6.47 -5.41 -2.11
N ILE A 205 -5.97 -4.42 -2.84
CA ILE A 205 -5.21 -3.29 -2.29
C ILE A 205 -6.00 -2.01 -2.55
N GLU A 206 -6.17 -1.21 -1.50
CA GLU A 206 -6.80 0.09 -1.57
C GLU A 206 -5.75 1.18 -1.41
N ILE A 207 -5.70 2.13 -2.34
CA ILE A 207 -4.84 3.31 -2.30
C ILE A 207 -5.70 4.53 -1.99
N ILE A 208 -5.40 5.22 -0.90
CA ILE A 208 -6.15 6.37 -0.39
C ILE A 208 -5.20 7.56 -0.40
N ASN A 209 -5.31 8.40 -1.44
CA ASN A 209 -4.44 9.57 -1.60
C ASN A 209 -4.81 10.70 -0.62
N ASN A 210 -6.12 10.86 -0.33
CA ASN A 210 -6.65 11.90 0.54
C ASN A 210 -7.45 11.27 1.70
N PRO A 211 -6.77 10.70 2.71
CA PRO A 211 -7.45 10.01 3.81
C PRO A 211 -8.29 10.96 4.65
N SER A 212 -9.48 10.49 5.05
CA SER A 212 -10.36 11.21 5.97
C SER A 212 -9.80 11.26 7.40
N SER A 213 -10.41 12.07 8.26
CA SER A 213 -10.02 12.24 9.67
C SER A 213 -10.09 10.97 10.52
N LYS A 214 -10.79 9.93 10.06
CA LYS A 214 -10.83 8.60 10.67
C LYS A 214 -9.45 7.93 10.75
N TYR A 215 -8.63 8.15 9.73
CA TYR A 215 -7.28 7.58 9.67
C TYR A 215 -6.29 8.38 10.50
N ASP A 216 -5.23 7.72 10.99
CA ASP A 216 -4.15 8.41 11.68
C ASP A 216 -3.57 9.51 10.79
N ALA A 217 -3.16 10.61 11.41
CA ALA A 217 -2.61 11.75 10.67
C ALA A 217 -1.25 11.44 10.03
N ASN A 218 -0.58 10.34 10.42
CA ASN A 218 0.71 9.91 9.86
C ASN A 218 0.57 9.45 8.40
N GLY A 219 1.63 9.66 7.58
CA GLY A 219 1.69 9.30 6.17
C GLY A 219 1.20 10.42 5.24
N ASN A 220 2.10 11.34 4.90
CA ASN A 220 1.81 12.49 4.06
C ASN A 220 1.68 12.15 2.55
N ALA A 221 2.21 11.00 2.13
CA ALA A 221 2.04 10.50 0.77
C ALA A 221 0.62 9.96 0.53
N GLY A 222 0.00 9.39 1.56
CA GLY A 222 -1.28 8.70 1.53
C GLY A 222 -1.23 7.38 2.28
N ILE A 223 -2.28 6.56 2.08
CA ILE A 223 -2.43 5.27 2.75
C ILE A 223 -2.56 4.16 1.70
N ILE A 224 -1.91 3.04 1.95
CA ILE A 224 -2.14 1.78 1.24
C ILE A 224 -2.74 0.78 2.25
N ASN A 225 -3.94 0.28 1.96
CA ASN A 225 -4.62 -0.69 2.80
C ASN A 225 -4.69 -2.04 2.09
N ILE A 226 -4.07 -3.05 2.69
CA ILE A 226 -4.00 -4.42 2.17
C ILE A 226 -5.11 -5.23 2.82
N ILE A 227 -6.03 -5.78 2.03
CA ILE A 227 -7.18 -6.54 2.51
C ILE A 227 -6.96 -8.02 2.23
N TYR A 228 -6.94 -8.81 3.29
CA TYR A 228 -6.85 -10.28 3.20
C TYR A 228 -8.16 -10.91 2.70
N LYS A 229 -8.03 -12.01 1.95
CA LYS A 229 -9.18 -12.80 1.49
C LYS A 229 -10.01 -13.32 2.65
N LYS A 230 -11.33 -13.19 2.53
CA LYS A 230 -12.32 -13.74 3.47
C LYS A 230 -13.34 -14.55 2.69
N ASN A 231 -13.44 -15.83 3.00
CA ASN A 231 -14.46 -16.66 2.38
C ASN A 231 -15.76 -16.62 3.21
N LYS A 232 -16.90 -16.47 2.52
CA LYS A 232 -18.24 -16.38 3.14
C LYS A 232 -19.07 -17.63 2.96
N GLN A 233 -18.57 -18.66 2.29
CA GLN A 233 -19.33 -19.90 2.02
C GLN A 233 -19.51 -20.74 3.28
N ASN A 234 -20.67 -21.40 3.40
CA ASN A 234 -20.96 -22.31 4.51
C ASN A 234 -20.19 -23.64 4.33
N GLY A 235 -19.86 -24.29 5.45
CA GLY A 235 -19.09 -25.52 5.47
C GLY A 235 -17.59 -25.30 5.43
N LEU A 236 -16.86 -26.37 5.16
CA LEU A 236 -15.40 -26.35 4.96
C LEU A 236 -15.11 -26.01 3.50
N ASN A 237 -14.30 -25.01 3.29
CA ASN A 237 -13.78 -24.62 1.98
C ASN A 237 -12.36 -24.09 2.13
N GLY A 238 -11.61 -24.11 1.05
CA GLY A 238 -10.22 -23.69 1.13
C GLY A 238 -9.55 -23.60 -0.23
N LYS A 239 -8.28 -23.19 -0.18
CA LYS A 239 -7.39 -23.12 -1.34
C LYS A 239 -6.03 -23.66 -0.92
N VAL A 240 -5.49 -24.57 -1.68
CA VAL A 240 -4.09 -24.97 -1.61
C VAL A 240 -3.37 -24.46 -2.84
N SER A 241 -2.16 -23.96 -2.70
CA SER A 241 -1.36 -23.52 -3.83
C SER A 241 0.12 -23.81 -3.63
N LEU A 242 0.80 -24.01 -4.75
CA LEU A 242 2.25 -24.17 -4.81
C LEU A 242 2.78 -23.31 -5.95
N THR A 243 3.74 -22.47 -5.65
CA THR A 243 4.48 -21.67 -6.64
C THR A 243 5.93 -22.05 -6.57
N SER A 244 6.54 -22.33 -7.71
CA SER A 244 7.98 -22.49 -7.87
C SER A 244 8.50 -21.44 -8.84
N GLY A 245 9.70 -20.95 -8.62
CA GLY A 245 10.30 -19.93 -9.48
C GLY A 245 11.81 -20.00 -9.53
N VAL A 246 12.35 -19.32 -10.53
CA VAL A 246 13.79 -19.15 -10.71
C VAL A 246 14.07 -17.72 -11.14
N GLY A 247 15.03 -17.10 -10.49
CA GLY A 247 15.48 -15.74 -10.78
C GLY A 247 16.95 -15.68 -11.20
N ALA A 248 17.49 -14.46 -11.31
CA ALA A 248 18.87 -14.22 -11.70
C ALA A 248 19.31 -15.07 -12.92
N LEU A 249 18.43 -15.12 -13.95
CA LEU A 249 18.65 -15.92 -15.17
C LEU A 249 19.85 -15.39 -15.97
N TRP A 250 20.11 -14.10 -15.86
CA TRP A 250 21.27 -13.44 -16.41
C TRP A 250 21.92 -12.58 -15.33
N VAL A 251 23.24 -12.72 -15.16
CA VAL A 251 24.02 -11.98 -14.16
C VAL A 251 25.06 -11.15 -14.87
N LYS A 252 24.99 -9.82 -14.68
CA LYS A 252 25.99 -8.88 -15.21
C LYS A 252 27.34 -9.16 -14.53
N LYS A 253 28.33 -9.39 -15.35
CA LYS A 253 29.73 -9.52 -14.93
C LYS A 253 30.53 -8.38 -15.53
N GLU A 254 31.31 -7.71 -14.71
CA GLU A 254 32.30 -6.73 -15.13
C GLU A 254 33.72 -7.37 -15.06
N ASN A 255 34.71 -6.63 -15.50
CA ASN A 255 36.11 -7.11 -15.39
C ASN A 255 36.69 -6.99 -13.96
N LEU A 256 35.87 -6.63 -12.96
CA LEU A 256 36.30 -6.69 -11.58
C LEU A 256 36.41 -8.15 -11.12
N PRO A 257 37.51 -8.53 -10.49
CA PRO A 257 37.64 -9.87 -9.92
C PRO A 257 36.60 -10.08 -8.81
N THR A 258 35.75 -11.08 -8.96
CA THR A 258 34.83 -11.51 -7.91
C THR A 258 35.43 -12.63 -7.10
N ILE A 259 35.36 -12.55 -5.77
CA ILE A 259 36.02 -13.49 -4.87
C ILE A 259 35.14 -14.69 -4.58
N ARG A 260 33.85 -14.46 -4.24
CA ARG A 260 32.88 -15.54 -4.10
C ARG A 260 31.88 -15.50 -5.26
N LYS A 261 31.40 -16.69 -5.64
CA LYS A 261 30.46 -16.85 -6.76
C LYS A 261 29.16 -16.09 -6.50
N GLN A 262 28.71 -15.31 -7.47
CA GLN A 262 27.41 -14.67 -7.44
C GLN A 262 26.31 -15.72 -7.62
N TYR A 263 25.15 -15.52 -6.94
CA TYR A 263 23.99 -16.33 -7.17
C TYR A 263 23.47 -16.17 -8.60
N GLN A 264 23.14 -17.29 -9.20
CA GLN A 264 22.53 -17.41 -10.52
C GLN A 264 21.54 -18.57 -10.50
N TYR A 265 20.45 -18.46 -11.25
CA TYR A 265 19.36 -19.43 -11.24
C TYR A 265 18.79 -19.64 -9.83
N THR A 266 18.52 -18.55 -9.16
CA THR A 266 18.09 -18.48 -7.77
C THR A 266 16.70 -19.12 -7.59
N PRO A 267 16.58 -20.24 -6.86
CA PRO A 267 15.31 -20.91 -6.66
C PRO A 267 14.39 -20.14 -5.69
N LYS A 268 13.08 -20.28 -5.92
CA LYS A 268 12.02 -19.76 -5.08
C LYS A 268 10.93 -20.81 -4.95
N LEU A 269 10.37 -20.94 -3.74
CA LEU A 269 9.32 -21.92 -3.45
C LEU A 269 8.31 -21.33 -2.47
N ASN A 270 7.02 -21.32 -2.83
CA ASN A 270 5.96 -20.75 -2.02
C ASN A 270 4.75 -21.72 -1.97
N PRO A 271 4.68 -22.69 -1.06
CA PRO A 271 3.45 -23.38 -0.70
C PRO A 271 2.54 -22.50 0.17
N SER A 272 1.24 -22.59 -0.03
CA SER A 272 0.23 -21.80 0.67
C SER A 272 -1.03 -22.63 0.91
N LEU A 273 -1.63 -22.47 2.10
CA LEU A 273 -2.88 -23.13 2.49
C LEU A 273 -3.82 -22.10 3.12
N SER A 274 -5.02 -22.00 2.56
CA SER A 274 -6.12 -21.21 3.13
C SER A 274 -7.28 -22.13 3.45
N LEU A 275 -7.78 -22.08 4.68
CA LEU A 275 -8.94 -22.84 5.14
C LEU A 275 -9.96 -21.90 5.75
N ASN A 276 -11.22 -22.21 5.52
CA ASN A 276 -12.35 -21.53 6.13
C ASN A 276 -13.41 -22.54 6.49
N TYR A 277 -13.91 -22.48 7.70
CA TYR A 277 -15.01 -23.32 8.17
C TYR A 277 -16.09 -22.47 8.78
N ARG A 278 -17.22 -22.38 8.11
CA ARG A 278 -18.39 -21.62 8.57
C ARG A 278 -19.52 -22.57 8.93
N LYS A 279 -20.01 -22.43 10.16
CA LYS A 279 -21.22 -23.13 10.64
C LYS A 279 -22.05 -22.20 11.49
N ASN A 280 -23.30 -21.98 11.11
CA ASN A 280 -24.23 -21.07 11.80
C ASN A 280 -23.63 -19.67 12.01
N LYS A 281 -23.45 -19.28 13.27
CA LYS A 281 -22.98 -17.95 13.72
C LYS A 281 -21.48 -17.81 13.78
N VAL A 282 -20.72 -18.88 13.51
CA VAL A 282 -19.26 -18.92 13.70
C VAL A 282 -18.56 -19.24 12.39
N ASN A 283 -17.52 -18.50 12.12
CA ASN A 283 -16.62 -18.72 11.00
C ASN A 283 -15.18 -18.78 11.50
N PHE A 284 -14.52 -19.92 11.35
CA PHE A 284 -13.10 -20.09 11.60
C PHE A 284 -12.33 -19.90 10.30
N PHE A 285 -11.23 -19.18 10.34
CA PHE A 285 -10.35 -19.01 9.20
C PHE A 285 -8.89 -19.24 9.58
N PHE A 286 -8.16 -19.82 8.65
CA PHE A 286 -6.73 -20.09 8.75
C PHE A 286 -6.06 -19.78 7.40
N GLN A 287 -4.93 -19.10 7.44
CA GLN A 287 -4.02 -18.88 6.33
C GLN A 287 -2.60 -19.25 6.80
N GLY A 288 -1.93 -20.14 6.08
CA GLY A 288 -0.56 -20.52 6.35
C GLY A 288 0.26 -20.50 5.07
N ASP A 289 1.38 -19.79 5.09
CA ASP A 289 2.28 -19.61 3.95
C ASP A 289 3.72 -19.88 4.37
N TYR A 290 4.47 -20.52 3.50
CA TYR A 290 5.91 -20.63 3.60
C TYR A 290 6.54 -20.06 2.34
N SER A 291 7.65 -19.36 2.47
CA SER A 291 8.40 -18.84 1.34
C SER A 291 9.89 -19.10 1.54
N TYR A 292 10.48 -19.81 0.62
CA TYR A 292 11.93 -19.91 0.46
C TYR A 292 12.35 -19.09 -0.74
N LYS A 293 13.31 -18.20 -0.54
CA LYS A 293 13.87 -17.34 -1.61
C LYS A 293 15.38 -17.34 -1.54
N GLN A 294 16.01 -17.71 -2.63
CA GLN A 294 17.39 -17.36 -2.88
C GLN A 294 17.41 -16.17 -3.84
N THR A 295 18.23 -15.14 -3.59
CA THR A 295 18.19 -13.90 -4.36
C THR A 295 19.59 -13.34 -4.55
N LEU A 296 19.93 -12.89 -5.75
CA LEU A 296 21.05 -11.97 -5.96
C LEU A 296 20.58 -10.56 -5.56
N TYR A 297 20.72 -10.28 -4.26
CA TYR A 297 20.11 -9.11 -3.64
C TYR A 297 20.73 -7.80 -4.09
N LYS A 298 22.07 -7.81 -4.36
CA LYS A 298 22.82 -6.67 -4.87
C LYS A 298 23.91 -7.14 -5.80
N ASN A 299 24.16 -6.39 -6.86
CA ASN A 299 25.25 -6.58 -7.80
C ASN A 299 25.62 -5.21 -8.40
N GLU A 300 26.13 -4.32 -7.54
CA GLU A 300 26.38 -2.93 -7.83
C GLU A 300 27.85 -2.70 -8.17
N PHE A 301 28.10 -2.09 -9.32
CA PHE A 301 29.42 -1.67 -9.76
C PHE A 301 29.53 -0.16 -9.58
N THR A 302 30.59 0.27 -8.89
CA THR A 302 30.77 1.66 -8.49
C THR A 302 32.12 2.20 -8.92
N THR A 303 32.11 3.43 -9.38
CA THR A 303 33.32 4.23 -9.57
C THR A 303 33.21 5.48 -8.70
N ARG A 304 34.17 5.68 -7.82
CA ARG A 304 34.27 6.85 -6.97
C ARG A 304 35.51 7.64 -7.36
N THR A 305 35.33 8.93 -7.60
CA THR A 305 36.41 9.86 -7.93
C THR A 305 36.48 10.92 -6.85
N TYR A 306 37.63 11.07 -6.23
CA TYR A 306 37.89 12.08 -5.21
C TYR A 306 38.47 13.35 -5.83
N ASP A 307 38.39 14.48 -5.14
CA ASP A 307 38.90 15.77 -5.61
C ASP A 307 40.40 15.82 -5.78
N ASP A 308 41.14 14.94 -5.07
CA ASP A 308 42.57 14.75 -5.22
C ASP A 308 42.97 13.92 -6.48
N GLY A 309 41.98 13.48 -7.26
CA GLY A 309 42.15 12.68 -8.45
C GLY A 309 42.23 11.16 -8.20
N THR A 310 42.09 10.72 -6.97
CA THR A 310 42.04 9.29 -6.62
C THR A 310 40.75 8.67 -7.18
N ILE A 311 40.89 7.53 -7.87
CA ILE A 311 39.74 6.77 -8.39
C ILE A 311 39.74 5.39 -7.74
N ILE A 312 38.57 5.05 -7.14
CA ILE A 312 38.33 3.72 -6.58
C ILE A 312 37.20 3.05 -7.36
N LYS A 313 37.43 1.85 -7.86
CA LYS A 313 36.45 0.98 -8.46
C LYS A 313 36.14 -0.17 -7.52
N GLN A 314 34.83 -0.41 -7.29
CA GLN A 314 34.36 -1.46 -6.41
C GLN A 314 33.14 -2.18 -7.00
N GLN A 315 32.91 -3.39 -6.50
CA GLN A 315 31.70 -4.15 -6.72
C GLN A 315 31.10 -4.51 -5.37
N ILE A 316 29.84 -4.16 -5.18
CA ILE A 316 29.08 -4.63 -4.01
C ILE A 316 28.24 -5.81 -4.46
N LYS A 317 28.56 -6.99 -3.95
CA LYS A 317 27.83 -8.22 -4.27
C LYS A 317 27.19 -8.78 -3.02
N ARG A 318 25.86 -9.06 -3.06
CA ARG A 318 25.12 -9.64 -1.94
C ARG A 318 24.29 -10.83 -2.40
N ASN A 319 24.54 -11.97 -1.79
CA ASN A 319 23.84 -13.22 -2.00
C ASN A 319 22.95 -13.52 -0.78
N ARG A 320 21.62 -13.46 -0.95
CA ARG A 320 20.68 -13.57 0.16
C ARG A 320 19.86 -14.84 0.09
N ASN A 321 19.72 -15.53 1.23
CA ASN A 321 18.75 -16.59 1.46
C ASN A 321 17.74 -16.12 2.47
N THR A 322 16.45 -16.28 2.16
CA THR A 322 15.38 -15.90 3.05
C THR A 322 14.39 -17.05 3.21
N ASN A 323 14.06 -17.38 4.46
CA ASN A 323 13.00 -18.31 4.83
C ASN A 323 11.94 -17.56 5.61
N ILE A 324 10.70 -17.64 5.16
CA ILE A 324 9.59 -16.91 5.75
C ILE A 324 8.45 -17.89 6.05
N ILE A 325 7.93 -17.81 7.26
CA ILE A 325 6.68 -18.46 7.65
C ILE A 325 5.70 -17.38 8.06
N THR A 326 4.50 -17.39 7.49
CA THR A 326 3.40 -16.55 7.94
C THR A 326 2.18 -17.38 8.25
N THR A 327 1.50 -17.04 9.33
CA THR A 327 0.26 -17.71 9.72
C THR A 327 -0.73 -16.68 10.23
N LYS A 328 -1.95 -16.72 9.71
CA LYS A 328 -3.08 -15.92 10.21
C LYS A 328 -4.22 -16.87 10.56
N LEU A 329 -4.78 -16.72 11.73
CA LEU A 329 -5.93 -17.52 12.17
C LEU A 329 -6.91 -16.63 12.94
N GLY A 330 -8.16 -17.06 12.98
CA GLY A 330 -9.14 -16.32 13.77
C GLY A 330 -10.55 -16.89 13.68
N VAL A 331 -11.43 -16.18 14.36
CA VAL A 331 -12.85 -16.53 14.43
C VAL A 331 -13.69 -15.26 14.28
N ASP A 332 -14.68 -15.29 13.39
CA ASP A 332 -15.77 -14.34 13.35
C ASP A 332 -16.97 -14.97 14.05
N TRP A 333 -17.45 -14.35 15.11
CA TRP A 333 -18.61 -14.81 15.86
C TRP A 333 -19.75 -13.79 15.74
N ASN A 334 -20.78 -14.14 14.96
CA ASN A 334 -22.04 -13.41 14.89
C ASN A 334 -22.91 -13.79 16.11
N MET A 335 -22.69 -13.14 17.25
CA MET A 335 -23.40 -13.41 18.49
C MET A 335 -24.93 -13.38 18.28
N ASN A 336 -25.38 -12.36 17.52
CA ASN A 336 -26.75 -12.18 17.05
C ASN A 336 -26.72 -11.30 15.78
N ALA A 337 -27.90 -10.95 15.25
CA ALA A 337 -28.01 -10.11 14.04
C ALA A 337 -27.30 -8.75 14.17
N ASN A 338 -27.16 -8.23 15.39
CA ASN A 338 -26.65 -6.89 15.66
C ASN A 338 -25.20 -6.86 16.15
N ASN A 339 -24.67 -7.98 16.65
CA ASN A 339 -23.37 -8.03 17.32
C ASN A 339 -22.45 -9.04 16.67
N THR A 340 -21.29 -8.57 16.23
CA THR A 340 -20.23 -9.40 15.69
C THR A 340 -18.94 -9.18 16.48
N LEU A 341 -18.27 -10.26 16.88
CA LEU A 341 -16.94 -10.25 17.46
C LEU A 341 -15.99 -11.00 16.55
N THR A 342 -14.90 -10.36 16.16
CA THR A 342 -13.78 -11.00 15.43
C THR A 342 -12.57 -11.02 16.33
N ILE A 343 -12.00 -12.20 16.57
CA ILE A 343 -10.71 -12.38 17.25
C ILE A 343 -9.77 -13.02 16.26
N SER A 344 -8.56 -12.49 16.11
CA SER A 344 -7.56 -13.03 15.20
C SER A 344 -6.16 -12.89 15.72
N GLY A 345 -5.31 -13.83 15.32
CA GLY A 345 -3.88 -13.81 15.53
C GLY A 345 -3.13 -13.87 14.20
N PHE A 346 -1.98 -13.24 14.17
CA PHE A 346 -1.03 -13.28 13.07
C PHE A 346 0.36 -13.57 13.64
N PHE A 347 1.09 -14.45 12.98
CA PHE A 347 2.48 -14.78 13.27
C PHE A 347 3.28 -14.70 11.98
N SER A 348 4.47 -14.11 12.04
CA SER A 348 5.47 -14.14 10.98
C SER A 348 6.85 -14.36 11.55
N SER A 349 7.63 -15.23 10.92
CA SER A 349 9.05 -15.40 11.22
C SER A 349 9.82 -15.35 9.90
N GLU A 350 10.82 -14.48 9.83
CA GLU A 350 11.70 -14.31 8.68
C GLU A 350 13.15 -14.52 9.11
N LYS A 351 13.81 -15.53 8.53
CA LYS A 351 15.23 -15.79 8.69
C LYS A 351 15.95 -15.35 7.43
N ILE A 352 16.90 -14.44 7.59
CA ILE A 352 17.76 -13.92 6.53
C ILE A 352 19.19 -14.34 6.79
N ILE A 353 19.85 -14.91 5.77
CA ILE A 353 21.29 -15.08 5.70
C ILE A 353 21.75 -14.33 4.45
N ASP A 354 22.51 -13.27 4.64
CA ASP A 354 23.03 -12.45 3.54
C ASP A 354 24.57 -12.39 3.63
N ASN A 355 25.25 -12.74 2.55
CA ASN A 355 26.69 -12.66 2.50
C ASN A 355 27.14 -11.84 1.30
N GLY A 356 28.10 -10.99 1.51
CA GLY A 356 28.58 -10.04 0.52
C GLY A 356 30.09 -9.94 0.44
N ASP A 357 30.54 -9.53 -0.73
CA ASP A 357 31.92 -9.20 -1.02
C ASP A 357 31.99 -7.81 -1.64
N GLU A 358 32.88 -6.99 -1.14
CA GLU A 358 33.16 -5.65 -1.65
C GLU A 358 34.67 -5.49 -1.87
N PRO A 359 35.21 -5.91 -3.04
CA PRO A 359 36.58 -5.63 -3.43
C PRO A 359 36.76 -4.20 -3.92
N PHE A 360 37.82 -3.54 -3.52
CA PHE A 360 38.19 -2.17 -3.86
C PHE A 360 39.48 -2.17 -4.66
N PHE A 361 39.46 -1.58 -5.85
CA PHE A 361 40.56 -1.54 -6.77
C PHE A 361 40.90 -0.10 -7.14
N ASN A 362 42.17 0.08 -7.59
CA ASN A 362 42.54 1.27 -8.31
C ASN A 362 41.83 1.36 -9.68
N ASP A 363 41.97 2.48 -10.37
CA ASP A 363 41.28 2.76 -11.64
C ASP A 363 41.53 1.70 -12.74
N ASN A 364 42.75 1.19 -12.85
CA ASN A 364 43.11 0.22 -13.87
C ASN A 364 42.95 -1.26 -13.42
N LEU A 365 42.41 -1.52 -12.25
CA LEU A 365 42.18 -2.84 -11.68
C LEU A 365 43.42 -3.71 -11.45
N THR A 366 44.61 -3.09 -11.34
CA THR A 366 45.85 -3.81 -11.13
C THR A 366 46.17 -4.04 -9.66
N GLU A 367 45.65 -3.22 -8.79
CA GLU A 367 45.89 -3.27 -7.35
C GLU A 367 44.59 -3.31 -6.59
N ARG A 368 44.46 -4.31 -5.70
CA ARG A 368 43.35 -4.39 -4.76
C ARG A 368 43.77 -3.78 -3.42
N TYR A 369 43.20 -2.61 -3.11
CA TYR A 369 43.45 -1.91 -1.85
C TYR A 369 42.83 -2.62 -0.64
N ARG A 370 41.63 -3.21 -0.84
CA ARG A 370 40.84 -3.77 0.22
C ARG A 370 39.86 -4.81 -0.33
N LEU A 371 39.55 -5.80 0.47
CA LEU A 371 38.38 -6.63 0.33
C LEU A 371 37.60 -6.58 1.64
N TRP A 372 36.36 -6.17 1.58
CA TRP A 372 35.46 -6.25 2.72
C TRP A 372 34.43 -7.35 2.47
N GLN A 373 34.38 -8.32 3.38
CA GLN A 373 33.43 -9.41 3.33
C GLN A 373 32.51 -9.33 4.53
N PHE A 374 31.23 -9.67 4.36
CA PHE A 374 30.30 -9.69 5.49
C PHE A 374 29.37 -10.89 5.44
N LEU A 375 28.87 -11.23 6.61
CA LEU A 375 27.78 -12.16 6.83
C LEU A 375 26.76 -11.48 7.75
N GLU A 376 25.52 -11.35 7.27
CA GLU A 376 24.36 -10.95 8.05
C GLU A 376 23.56 -12.18 8.39
N ASP A 377 23.30 -12.39 9.68
CA ASP A 377 22.42 -13.42 10.22
C ASP A 377 21.30 -12.70 10.99
N GLU A 378 20.13 -12.58 10.38
CA GLU A 378 19.01 -11.83 10.92
C GLU A 378 17.78 -12.73 11.11
N LEU A 379 17.13 -12.61 12.27
CA LEU A 379 15.84 -13.22 12.57
C LEU A 379 14.83 -12.16 12.97
N LYS A 380 13.77 -12.03 12.16
CA LYS A 380 12.62 -11.19 12.48
C LYS A 380 11.45 -12.06 12.93
N THR A 381 10.79 -11.64 13.99
CA THR A 381 9.58 -12.31 14.48
C THR A 381 8.49 -11.29 14.75
N THR A 382 7.29 -11.52 14.23
CA THR A 382 6.13 -10.65 14.45
C THR A 382 4.96 -11.47 14.96
N VAL A 383 4.35 -11.02 16.05
CA VAL A 383 3.11 -11.57 16.60
C VAL A 383 2.08 -10.46 16.73
N VAL A 384 0.88 -10.67 16.21
CA VAL A 384 -0.22 -9.71 16.33
C VAL A 384 -1.45 -10.39 16.89
N GLY A 385 -2.01 -9.83 17.96
CA GLY A 385 -3.32 -10.20 18.50
C GLY A 385 -4.34 -9.09 18.24
N SER A 386 -5.52 -9.44 17.75
CA SER A 386 -6.58 -8.46 17.44
C SER A 386 -7.93 -8.92 17.95
N ALA A 387 -8.69 -7.99 18.53
CA ALA A 387 -10.10 -8.18 18.86
C ALA A 387 -10.91 -6.99 18.31
N ASN A 388 -12.00 -7.28 17.59
CA ASN A 388 -12.88 -6.26 17.02
C ASN A 388 -14.31 -6.63 17.32
N PHE A 389 -15.01 -5.71 17.97
CA PHE A 389 -16.44 -5.81 18.24
C PHE A 389 -17.19 -4.79 17.41
N GLN A 390 -18.29 -5.21 16.79
CA GLN A 390 -19.21 -4.32 16.06
C GLN A 390 -20.63 -4.52 16.56
N HIS A 391 -21.29 -3.41 16.90
CA HIS A 391 -22.71 -3.36 17.20
C HIS A 391 -23.42 -2.56 16.12
N LYS A 392 -24.48 -3.14 15.53
CA LYS A 392 -25.40 -2.47 14.61
C LYS A 392 -26.66 -2.11 15.36
N PHE A 393 -27.05 -0.84 15.33
CA PHE A 393 -28.29 -0.38 15.94
C PHE A 393 -29.50 -0.68 15.03
N LYS A 394 -30.71 -0.58 15.57
CA LYS A 394 -31.94 -0.74 14.78
C LYS A 394 -32.04 0.24 13.60
N GLN A 395 -31.51 1.45 13.72
CA GLN A 395 -31.43 2.41 12.61
C GLN A 395 -30.42 1.93 11.57
N PRO A 396 -30.82 1.69 10.31
CA PRO A 396 -29.89 1.28 9.24
C PRO A 396 -28.70 2.23 9.12
N GLY A 397 -27.49 1.66 8.98
CA GLY A 397 -26.23 2.42 8.87
C GLY A 397 -25.70 3.00 10.18
N ARG A 398 -26.44 2.90 11.31
CA ARG A 398 -25.93 3.30 12.62
C ARG A 398 -25.14 2.16 13.26
N SER A 399 -23.90 2.42 13.65
CA SER A 399 -23.03 1.39 14.23
C SER A 399 -22.05 1.96 15.26
N LEU A 400 -21.63 1.08 16.17
CA LEU A 400 -20.54 1.30 17.10
C LEU A 400 -19.53 0.18 16.90
N SER A 401 -18.27 0.53 16.75
CA SER A 401 -17.17 -0.45 16.62
C SER A 401 -16.10 -0.17 17.66
N ALA A 402 -15.61 -1.21 18.32
CA ALA A 402 -14.48 -1.14 19.23
C ALA A 402 -13.41 -2.11 18.77
N GLY A 403 -12.17 -1.66 18.72
CA GLY A 403 -11.05 -2.46 18.28
C GLY A 403 -9.88 -2.37 19.25
N PHE A 404 -9.25 -3.49 19.51
CA PHE A 404 -7.98 -3.61 20.20
C PHE A 404 -7.01 -4.39 19.32
N ASN A 405 -5.78 -3.90 19.22
CA ASN A 405 -4.71 -4.56 18.49
C ASN A 405 -3.41 -4.44 19.29
N TYR A 406 -2.75 -5.57 19.50
CA TYR A 406 -1.43 -5.61 20.10
C TYR A 406 -0.46 -6.28 19.15
N THR A 407 0.69 -5.64 18.92
CA THR A 407 1.77 -6.17 18.09
C THR A 407 3.04 -6.25 18.91
N PHE A 408 3.69 -7.39 18.81
CA PHE A 408 5.08 -7.59 19.20
C PHE A 408 5.90 -7.87 17.93
N HIS A 409 7.03 -7.16 17.77
CA HIS A 409 7.98 -7.42 16.70
C HIS A 409 9.39 -7.39 17.24
N ARG A 410 10.20 -8.37 16.86
CA ARG A 410 11.61 -8.49 17.24
C ARG A 410 12.49 -8.54 16.02
N GLU A 411 13.57 -7.75 16.01
CA GLU A 411 14.71 -7.87 15.12
C GLU A 411 15.94 -8.31 15.94
N ASP A 412 16.52 -9.47 15.63
CA ASP A 412 17.80 -9.99 16.14
C ASP A 412 18.75 -10.07 14.96
N GLU A 413 19.58 -9.06 14.82
CA GLU A 413 20.57 -8.93 13.74
C GLU A 413 21.97 -9.20 14.27
N LYS A 414 22.74 -10.01 13.56
CA LYS A 414 24.16 -10.27 13.82
C LYS A 414 24.91 -10.06 12.52
N TYR A 415 25.96 -9.28 12.59
CA TYR A 415 26.83 -9.00 11.47
C TYR A 415 28.27 -9.38 11.82
N PHE A 416 28.94 -10.03 10.89
CA PHE A 416 30.34 -10.42 10.96
C PHE A 416 31.04 -9.87 9.72
N PHE A 417 32.21 -9.24 9.92
CA PHE A 417 32.95 -8.59 8.86
C PHE A 417 34.40 -9.02 8.87
N ASP A 418 34.92 -9.33 7.69
CA ASP A 418 36.36 -9.49 7.44
C ASP A 418 36.84 -8.30 6.59
N ASN A 419 37.66 -7.45 7.17
CA ASN A 419 38.29 -6.33 6.49
C ASN A 419 39.72 -6.71 6.09
N ILE A 420 39.87 -7.20 4.86
CA ILE A 420 41.10 -7.77 4.35
C ILE A 420 41.89 -6.71 3.59
N LEU A 421 42.97 -6.24 4.17
CA LEU A 421 43.93 -5.31 3.56
C LEU A 421 45.23 -6.08 3.18
N PRO A 422 46.10 -5.48 2.37
CA PRO A 422 47.36 -6.13 2.01
C PRO A 422 48.28 -6.49 3.19
N THR A 423 48.15 -5.76 4.30
CA THR A 423 49.01 -5.87 5.49
C THR A 423 48.41 -6.61 6.65
N TYR A 424 47.07 -6.70 6.75
CA TYR A 424 46.37 -7.36 7.83
C TYR A 424 44.92 -7.71 7.47
N THR A 425 44.33 -8.58 8.26
CA THR A 425 42.89 -8.82 8.26
C THR A 425 42.32 -8.40 9.62
N GLY A 426 41.29 -7.50 9.59
CA GLY A 426 40.52 -7.15 10.78
C GLY A 426 39.19 -7.91 10.77
N GLU A 427 38.82 -8.47 11.91
CA GLU A 427 37.53 -9.19 12.09
C GLU A 427 36.63 -8.37 13.01
N ASP A 428 35.54 -7.82 12.48
CA ASP A 428 34.62 -7.02 13.24
C ASP A 428 33.28 -7.74 13.36
N ALA A 429 32.55 -7.44 14.43
CA ALA A 429 31.17 -7.89 14.53
C ALA A 429 30.29 -6.86 15.24
N PHE A 430 29.00 -6.91 14.96
CA PHE A 430 28.02 -6.25 15.82
C PHE A 430 26.73 -7.08 15.97
N LYS A 431 26.04 -6.83 17.05
CA LYS A 431 24.74 -7.43 17.34
C LYS A 431 23.75 -6.32 17.67
N LEU A 432 22.59 -6.33 16.99
CA LEU A 432 21.45 -5.49 17.27
C LEU A 432 20.28 -6.35 17.72
N LEU A 433 19.68 -5.98 18.85
CA LEU A 433 18.41 -6.55 19.31
C LEU A 433 17.43 -5.39 19.52
N SER A 434 16.30 -5.46 18.83
CA SER A 434 15.24 -4.45 18.93
C SER A 434 13.88 -5.12 19.06
N ASP A 435 13.15 -4.75 20.11
CA ASP A 435 11.80 -5.25 20.38
C ASP A 435 10.80 -4.10 20.23
N GLU A 436 9.77 -4.27 19.41
CA GLU A 436 8.71 -3.30 19.28
C GLU A 436 7.40 -3.82 19.89
N HIS A 437 6.85 -3.05 20.78
CA HIS A 437 5.54 -3.27 21.39
C HIS A 437 4.59 -2.15 20.96
N VAL A 438 3.48 -2.49 20.31
CA VAL A 438 2.45 -1.52 19.89
C VAL A 438 1.10 -1.97 20.42
N ALA A 439 0.44 -1.11 21.15
CA ALA A 439 -0.95 -1.27 21.57
C ALA A 439 -1.81 -0.18 20.95
N ASP A 440 -2.81 -0.56 20.18
CA ASP A 440 -3.82 0.32 19.57
C ASP A 440 -5.20 0.01 20.14
N LEU A 441 -5.88 1.04 20.62
CA LEU A 441 -7.30 0.99 21.01
C LEU A 441 -8.07 2.00 20.20
N ASN A 442 -9.20 1.61 19.61
CA ASN A 442 -10.09 2.51 18.88
C ASN A 442 -11.57 2.26 19.24
N LEU A 443 -12.35 3.33 19.23
CA LEU A 443 -13.79 3.31 19.36
C LEU A 443 -14.37 4.25 18.30
N ASP A 444 -15.18 3.70 17.40
CA ASP A 444 -15.74 4.41 16.24
C ASP A 444 -17.27 4.33 16.28
N TYR A 445 -17.93 5.45 16.11
CA TYR A 445 -19.37 5.58 16.07
C TYR A 445 -19.84 6.24 14.78
N ILE A 446 -20.79 5.61 14.11
CA ILE A 446 -21.43 6.11 12.88
C ILE A 446 -22.91 6.35 13.15
N ARG A 447 -23.39 7.54 12.78
CA ARG A 447 -24.81 7.91 12.87
C ARG A 447 -25.30 8.51 11.55
N PRO A 448 -26.21 7.83 10.83
CA PRO A 448 -26.93 8.44 9.72
C PRO A 448 -27.80 9.60 10.19
N LEU A 449 -27.86 10.65 9.38
CA LEU A 449 -28.67 11.83 9.55
C LEU A 449 -29.60 11.95 8.34
N LYS A 450 -30.54 12.89 8.40
CA LYS A 450 -31.49 13.17 7.29
C LYS A 450 -30.74 13.52 5.98
N TYR A 451 -29.63 14.23 6.08
CA TYR A 451 -28.82 14.66 4.94
C TYR A 451 -27.35 14.25 5.13
N GLY A 452 -27.08 12.94 5.12
CA GLY A 452 -25.72 12.42 5.24
C GLY A 452 -25.50 11.61 6.52
N LYS A 453 -24.25 11.60 7.01
CA LYS A 453 -23.84 10.87 8.22
C LYS A 453 -22.75 11.59 8.98
N ILE A 454 -22.71 11.35 10.30
CA ILE A 454 -21.59 11.69 11.17
C ILE A 454 -20.85 10.41 11.52
N GLU A 455 -19.52 10.45 11.41
CA GLU A 455 -18.60 9.47 11.97
C GLU A 455 -17.73 10.18 13.02
N ALA A 456 -17.61 9.60 14.21
CA ALA A 456 -16.77 10.15 15.27
C ALA A 456 -16.11 9.02 16.03
N GLY A 457 -14.93 9.27 16.56
CA GLY A 457 -14.21 8.23 17.30
C GLY A 457 -13.07 8.77 18.12
N ILE A 458 -12.56 7.88 18.97
CA ILE A 458 -11.35 8.07 19.75
C ILE A 458 -10.36 6.97 19.42
N LYS A 459 -9.07 7.28 19.50
CA LYS A 459 -7.98 6.33 19.34
C LYS A 459 -6.90 6.60 20.37
N LEU A 460 -6.31 5.52 20.88
CA LEU A 460 -5.10 5.58 21.69
C LEU A 460 -4.08 4.63 21.09
N ARG A 461 -2.90 5.14 20.78
CA ARG A 461 -1.72 4.35 20.46
C ARG A 461 -0.66 4.51 21.52
N GLN A 462 -0.07 3.39 21.92
CA GLN A 462 1.15 3.32 22.69
C GLN A 462 2.16 2.46 21.96
N ARG A 463 3.39 2.93 21.85
CA ARG A 463 4.49 2.23 21.19
C ARG A 463 5.74 2.35 22.03
N GLU A 464 6.45 1.25 22.25
CA GLU A 464 7.73 1.20 22.95
C GLU A 464 8.68 0.31 22.18
N ILE A 465 9.92 0.78 21.99
CA ILE A 465 10.96 0.06 21.25
C ILE A 465 12.28 0.15 22.00
N PRO A 466 12.55 -0.75 22.95
CA PRO A 466 13.90 -0.93 23.50
C PRO A 466 14.80 -1.53 22.41
N THR A 467 15.93 -0.89 22.19
CA THR A 467 16.96 -1.31 21.25
C THR A 467 18.30 -1.41 21.98
N ASN A 468 19.04 -2.47 21.72
CA ASN A 468 20.40 -2.67 22.22
C ASN A 468 21.34 -2.98 21.07
N MET A 469 22.45 -2.27 21.00
CA MET A 469 23.51 -2.47 20.00
C MET A 469 24.83 -2.73 20.70
N GLN A 470 25.49 -3.81 20.30
CA GLN A 470 26.82 -4.17 20.78
C GLN A 470 27.78 -4.22 19.61
N PHE A 471 28.85 -3.42 19.66
CA PHE A 471 29.98 -3.50 18.75
C PHE A 471 31.10 -4.35 19.34
N ILE A 472 31.70 -5.21 18.51
CA ILE A 472 32.82 -6.08 18.84
C ILE A 472 33.90 -5.78 17.82
N PRO A 473 34.68 -4.70 18.04
CA PRO A 473 35.73 -4.28 17.12
C PRO A 473 36.92 -5.23 17.18
N GLY A 474 37.45 -5.58 16.02
CA GLY A 474 38.69 -6.31 15.85
C GLY A 474 39.90 -5.40 15.76
N LEU A 475 41.01 -5.94 15.22
CA LEU A 475 42.27 -5.19 15.07
C LEU A 475 42.10 -4.07 14.03
N ASN A 476 42.48 -2.84 14.39
CA ASN A 476 42.41 -1.65 13.57
C ASN A 476 41.00 -1.39 13.00
N SER A 477 39.96 -1.73 13.80
CA SER A 477 38.58 -1.55 13.43
C SER A 477 38.21 -0.07 13.35
N PRO A 478 37.36 0.35 12.38
CA PRO A 478 36.70 1.65 12.41
C PRO A 478 35.53 1.69 13.39
N LEU A 479 35.11 0.57 13.96
CA LEU A 479 34.00 0.48 14.90
C LEU A 479 34.40 1.04 16.27
N ASP A 480 33.63 1.99 16.77
CA ASP A 480 33.76 2.45 18.15
C ASP A 480 32.86 1.61 19.09
N SER A 481 33.46 0.81 19.96
CA SER A 481 32.70 0.01 20.94
C SER A 481 31.80 0.84 21.84
N ASN A 482 32.14 2.11 22.08
CA ASN A 482 31.36 3.04 22.90
C ASN A 482 30.19 3.70 22.16
N ALA A 483 30.10 3.54 20.84
CA ALA A 483 28.97 3.98 20.06
C ALA A 483 27.76 3.03 20.18
N GLY A 484 27.91 1.90 20.87
CA GLY A 484 26.84 0.96 21.20
C GLY A 484 26.13 1.31 22.51
N GLY A 485 25.33 0.36 23.00
CA GLY A 485 24.59 0.47 24.25
C GLY A 485 23.09 0.30 24.03
N TRP A 486 22.29 0.89 24.87
CA TRP A 486 20.85 0.82 24.78
C TRP A 486 20.22 2.19 24.47
N ALA A 487 19.09 2.17 23.80
CA ALA A 487 18.18 3.28 23.64
C ALA A 487 16.74 2.76 23.64
N THR A 488 15.79 3.59 24.06
CA THR A 488 14.36 3.21 24.07
C THR A 488 13.51 4.32 23.49
N TYR A 489 12.82 3.99 22.40
CA TYR A 489 11.81 4.86 21.80
C TYR A 489 10.47 4.63 22.49
N LYS A 490 9.77 5.70 22.88
CA LYS A 490 8.44 5.65 23.49
C LYS A 490 7.54 6.67 22.82
N GLU A 491 6.37 6.24 22.36
CA GLU A 491 5.38 7.09 21.72
C GLU A 491 4.00 6.86 22.32
N THR A 492 3.29 7.94 22.64
CA THR A 492 1.88 7.89 23.08
C THR A 492 1.08 8.91 22.30
N ILE A 493 0.00 8.44 21.63
CA ILE A 493 -0.86 9.26 20.76
C ILE A 493 -2.33 9.01 21.08
N PRO A 494 -2.93 9.73 22.04
CA PRO A 494 -4.38 9.88 22.11
C PRO A 494 -4.87 10.80 21.00
N ALA A 495 -5.99 10.44 20.40
CA ALA A 495 -6.61 11.18 19.31
C ALA A 495 -8.13 11.13 19.38
N ILE A 496 -8.76 12.21 18.96
CA ILE A 496 -10.21 12.29 18.75
C ILE A 496 -10.47 12.79 17.33
N TYR A 497 -11.50 12.26 16.68
CA TYR A 497 -11.89 12.73 15.36
C TYR A 497 -13.40 12.81 15.21
N SER A 498 -13.85 13.67 14.29
CA SER A 498 -15.20 13.71 13.79
C SER A 498 -15.19 14.01 12.30
N ASN A 499 -16.09 13.38 11.56
CA ASN A 499 -16.23 13.54 10.12
C ASN A 499 -17.72 13.63 9.78
N TYR A 500 -18.13 14.67 9.06
CA TYR A 500 -19.47 14.82 8.55
C TYR A 500 -19.46 14.63 7.04
N THR A 501 -20.28 13.72 6.55
CA THR A 501 -20.48 13.49 5.11
C THR A 501 -21.90 13.90 4.75
N PHE A 502 -22.04 14.85 3.83
CA PHE A 502 -23.29 15.25 3.19
C PHE A 502 -23.32 14.71 1.77
N GLU A 503 -24.47 14.21 1.32
CA GLU A 503 -24.64 13.73 -0.04
C GLU A 503 -26.06 13.99 -0.52
N ASN A 504 -26.18 14.57 -1.71
CA ASN A 504 -27.42 14.69 -2.45
C ASN A 504 -27.20 14.29 -3.93
N LYS A 505 -28.19 14.53 -4.79
CA LYS A 505 -28.12 14.13 -6.20
C LYS A 505 -26.95 14.73 -6.96
N SER A 506 -26.56 15.96 -6.68
CA SER A 506 -25.58 16.73 -7.44
C SER A 506 -24.32 17.09 -6.66
N PHE A 507 -24.39 17.12 -5.33
CA PHE A 507 -23.32 17.63 -4.49
C PHE A 507 -23.00 16.67 -3.35
N GLU A 508 -21.71 16.44 -3.11
CA GLU A 508 -21.19 15.72 -1.97
C GLU A 508 -20.19 16.60 -1.24
N ALA A 509 -20.27 16.60 0.08
CA ALA A 509 -19.30 17.27 0.93
C ALA A 509 -18.88 16.36 2.07
N GLU A 510 -17.60 16.33 2.35
CA GLU A 510 -17.04 15.67 3.53
C GLU A 510 -16.13 16.67 4.24
N VAL A 511 -16.42 16.91 5.53
CA VAL A 511 -15.62 17.80 6.38
C VAL A 511 -15.26 17.04 7.64
N GLY A 512 -14.00 16.89 7.91
CA GLY A 512 -13.49 16.18 9.04
C GLY A 512 -12.41 16.94 9.79
N LEU A 513 -12.32 16.69 11.08
CA LEU A 513 -11.25 17.18 11.94
C LEU A 513 -10.78 16.05 12.83
N ARG A 514 -9.49 15.86 12.88
CA ARG A 514 -8.79 15.02 13.84
C ARG A 514 -7.87 15.88 14.67
N VAL A 515 -7.83 15.64 15.96
CA VAL A 515 -6.88 16.28 16.88
C VAL A 515 -6.06 15.17 17.52
N GLU A 516 -4.75 15.28 17.45
CA GLU A 516 -3.82 14.36 18.08
C GLU A 516 -2.94 15.10 19.09
N TYR A 517 -2.84 14.56 20.30
CA TYR A 517 -1.75 14.86 21.20
C TYR A 517 -0.68 13.79 21.01
N VAL A 518 0.57 14.19 20.84
CA VAL A 518 1.70 13.29 20.67
C VAL A 518 2.72 13.57 21.76
N ARG A 519 3.16 12.53 22.42
CA ARG A 519 4.32 12.53 23.29
C ARG A 519 5.30 11.49 22.78
N LEU A 520 6.47 11.93 22.36
CA LEU A 520 7.60 11.10 21.99
C LEU A 520 8.74 11.33 22.96
N GLN A 521 9.34 10.24 23.44
CA GLN A 521 10.52 10.22 24.26
C GLN A 521 11.53 9.22 23.67
N TYR A 522 12.76 9.60 23.62
CA TYR A 522 13.87 8.75 23.21
C TYR A 522 14.93 8.76 24.32
N ASP A 523 14.91 7.70 25.10
CA ASP A 523 15.82 7.52 26.23
C ASP A 523 17.10 6.87 25.73
N VAL A 524 18.25 7.45 26.04
CA VAL A 524 19.57 7.00 25.59
C VAL A 524 20.43 6.69 26.81
N ASN A 525 21.29 5.69 26.69
CA ASN A 525 22.29 5.39 27.72
C ASN A 525 23.06 6.67 28.09
N PRO A 526 23.06 7.10 29.39
CA PRO A 526 23.72 8.32 29.80
C PRO A 526 25.22 8.38 29.47
N ASN A 527 25.84 7.22 29.32
CA ASN A 527 27.27 7.09 28.98
C ASN A 527 27.56 7.10 27.48
N HIS A 528 26.53 7.24 26.62
CA HIS A 528 26.76 7.35 25.19
C HIS A 528 27.62 8.58 24.88
N ASN A 529 28.65 8.41 24.04
CA ASN A 529 29.64 9.44 23.77
C ASN A 529 29.11 10.68 23.05
N THR A 530 28.12 10.53 22.14
CA THR A 530 27.66 11.60 21.26
C THR A 530 26.26 12.09 21.60
N TYR A 531 25.31 11.18 21.81
CA TYR A 531 23.89 11.50 21.92
C TYR A 531 23.40 11.42 23.37
N LYS A 532 22.42 12.24 23.67
CA LYS A 532 21.68 12.25 24.93
C LYS A 532 20.20 12.03 24.68
N SER A 533 19.47 11.64 25.72
CA SER A 533 18.01 11.50 25.66
C SER A 533 17.37 12.79 25.15
N ASP A 534 16.38 12.65 24.27
CA ASP A 534 15.62 13.75 23.65
C ASP A 534 14.14 13.37 23.57
N GLY A 535 13.29 14.29 23.14
CA GLY A 535 11.88 14.05 22.95
C GLY A 535 11.12 15.32 22.66
N TYR A 536 9.85 15.17 22.34
CA TYR A 536 8.95 16.30 22.10
C TYR A 536 7.51 15.92 22.40
N ASN A 537 6.68 16.95 22.56
CA ASN A 537 5.24 16.79 22.61
C ASN A 537 4.58 17.91 21.80
N TYR A 538 3.42 17.63 21.26
CA TYR A 538 2.59 18.63 20.59
C TYR A 538 1.12 18.19 20.55
N THR A 539 0.23 19.19 20.38
CA THR A 539 -1.18 18.97 20.02
C THR A 539 -1.44 19.68 18.70
N GLN A 540 -1.93 18.95 17.70
CA GLN A 540 -2.17 19.52 16.37
C GLN A 540 -3.51 19.08 15.79
N PRO A 541 -4.23 19.99 15.12
CA PRO A 541 -5.40 19.66 14.33
C PRO A 541 -4.99 19.19 12.93
N PHE A 542 -5.73 18.21 12.41
CA PHE A 542 -5.59 17.63 11.07
C PHE A 542 -6.95 17.67 10.37
N PRO A 543 -7.32 18.79 9.75
CA PRO A 543 -8.53 18.93 8.97
C PRO A 543 -8.43 18.17 7.65
N ASN A 544 -9.58 17.65 7.18
CA ASN A 544 -9.78 17.20 5.83
C ASN A 544 -11.09 17.75 5.28
N VAL A 545 -11.09 18.14 4.01
CA VAL A 545 -12.26 18.63 3.29
C VAL A 545 -12.29 17.98 1.92
N ARG A 546 -13.43 17.45 1.52
CA ARG A 546 -13.74 17.00 0.18
C ARG A 546 -15.05 17.64 -0.27
N LEU A 547 -15.03 18.30 -1.40
CA LEU A 547 -16.22 18.81 -2.06
C LEU A 547 -16.28 18.19 -3.45
N ALA A 548 -17.42 17.64 -3.82
CA ALA A 548 -17.59 17.02 -5.12
C ALA A 548 -18.90 17.46 -5.75
N TYR A 549 -18.86 17.71 -7.06
CA TYR A 549 -20.02 18.09 -7.87
C TYR A 549 -20.23 17.07 -8.99
N LYS A 550 -21.40 16.45 -9.00
CA LYS A 550 -21.83 15.53 -10.06
C LYS A 550 -22.45 16.40 -11.17
N ILE A 551 -21.71 16.57 -12.25
CA ILE A 551 -22.18 17.31 -13.43
C ILE A 551 -23.34 16.53 -14.07
N ASN A 552 -23.19 15.21 -14.13
CA ASN A 552 -24.20 14.23 -14.53
C ASN A 552 -23.80 12.85 -13.95
N ASP A 553 -24.52 11.78 -14.32
CA ASP A 553 -24.26 10.42 -13.83
C ASP A 553 -22.89 9.86 -14.25
N TYR A 554 -22.24 10.46 -15.24
CA TYR A 554 -20.97 10.01 -15.81
C TYR A 554 -19.78 10.90 -15.43
N ASN A 555 -20.03 12.18 -15.09
CA ASN A 555 -18.98 13.19 -14.91
C ASN A 555 -19.05 13.80 -13.53
N LYS A 556 -17.91 13.77 -12.83
CA LYS A 556 -17.79 14.27 -11.45
C LYS A 556 -16.48 15.01 -11.25
N LEU A 557 -16.56 16.20 -10.67
CA LEU A 557 -15.42 16.99 -10.22
C LEU A 557 -15.30 16.92 -8.71
N SER A 558 -14.08 16.88 -8.17
CA SER A 558 -13.83 16.93 -6.73
C SER A 558 -12.64 17.81 -6.40
N ILE A 559 -12.73 18.51 -5.29
CA ILE A 559 -11.61 19.20 -4.67
C ILE A 559 -11.36 18.61 -3.28
N PHE A 560 -10.09 18.38 -2.95
CA PHE A 560 -9.65 17.84 -1.67
C PHE A 560 -8.67 18.82 -1.02
N TYR A 561 -8.75 18.93 0.28
CA TYR A 561 -7.73 19.51 1.14
C TYR A 561 -7.50 18.59 2.31
N THR A 562 -6.22 18.32 2.61
CA THR A 562 -5.85 17.55 3.79
C THR A 562 -4.58 18.13 4.43
N ARG A 563 -4.52 18.11 5.76
CA ARG A 563 -3.28 18.32 6.51
C ARG A 563 -2.86 17.02 7.15
N ARG A 564 -1.58 16.66 6.99
CA ARG A 564 -1.00 15.41 7.47
C ARG A 564 0.34 15.66 8.16
N VAL A 565 0.87 14.62 8.81
CA VAL A 565 2.18 14.64 9.47
C VAL A 565 2.97 13.40 9.11
N ASP A 566 4.30 13.51 9.04
CA ASP A 566 5.19 12.37 9.20
C ASP A 566 6.07 12.60 10.42
N ARG A 567 6.05 11.61 11.27
CA ARG A 567 6.88 11.55 12.46
C ARG A 567 8.14 10.77 12.16
N PRO A 568 9.30 11.20 12.67
CA PRO A 568 10.50 10.38 12.59
C PRO A 568 10.21 8.99 13.17
N ASN A 569 10.56 7.95 12.42
CA ASN A 569 10.52 6.59 12.93
C ASN A 569 11.70 6.31 13.84
N GLU A 570 11.64 5.21 14.57
CA GLU A 570 12.74 4.81 15.46
C GLU A 570 14.08 4.72 14.71
N VAL A 571 14.08 4.14 13.51
CA VAL A 571 15.31 4.03 12.68
C VAL A 571 15.86 5.39 12.25
N ASP A 572 15.00 6.41 12.08
CA ASP A 572 15.42 7.76 11.69
C ASP A 572 16.13 8.48 12.84
N ILE A 573 15.80 8.13 14.07
CA ILE A 573 16.39 8.71 15.28
C ILE A 573 17.36 7.79 16.00
N ARG A 574 17.50 6.52 15.56
CA ARG A 574 18.39 5.51 16.16
C ARG A 574 19.83 5.98 16.14
N ILE A 575 20.42 6.09 17.33
CA ILE A 575 21.76 6.65 17.53
C ILE A 575 22.90 5.71 17.11
N PHE A 576 22.60 4.43 16.89
CA PHE A 576 23.61 3.42 16.59
C PHE A 576 24.04 3.47 15.14
N PRO A 577 25.34 3.68 14.85
CA PRO A 577 25.85 3.63 13.48
C PRO A 577 25.66 2.25 12.87
N LYS A 578 25.01 2.16 11.70
CA LYS A 578 24.87 0.89 10.95
C LYS A 578 25.95 0.81 9.86
N TYR A 579 26.77 -0.22 9.95
CA TYR A 579 27.83 -0.57 9.00
C TYR A 579 27.35 -1.75 8.15
N ASP A 580 26.50 -1.50 7.18
CA ASP A 580 26.05 -2.50 6.20
C ASP A 580 26.65 -2.28 4.80
N ASP A 581 27.60 -1.38 4.72
CA ASP A 581 28.40 -1.01 3.55
C ASP A 581 29.79 -0.60 4.07
N ALA A 582 30.83 -0.98 3.36
CA ALA A 582 32.21 -0.75 3.79
C ALA A 582 32.61 0.72 3.89
N GLU A 583 31.87 1.62 3.24
CA GLU A 583 32.22 3.04 3.16
C GLU A 583 31.05 3.97 3.46
N ILE A 584 29.84 3.44 3.70
CA ILE A 584 28.67 4.25 4.08
C ILE A 584 28.21 3.86 5.48
N VAL A 585 28.31 4.80 6.38
CA VAL A 585 27.81 4.68 7.75
C VAL A 585 26.47 5.39 7.85
N LYS A 586 25.42 4.66 8.20
CA LYS A 586 24.09 5.22 8.41
C LYS A 586 23.86 5.42 9.90
N VAL A 587 23.43 6.62 10.29
CA VAL A 587 23.08 6.92 11.69
C VAL A 587 21.82 7.78 11.74
N GLY A 588 20.98 7.56 12.74
CA GLY A 588 19.80 8.40 12.97
C GLY A 588 20.14 9.67 13.74
N ASN A 589 19.15 10.53 13.89
CA ASN A 589 19.28 11.80 14.58
C ASN A 589 18.14 12.01 15.58
N PRO A 590 18.38 11.88 16.89
CA PRO A 590 17.34 12.07 17.92
C PRO A 590 16.73 13.49 17.94
N ALA A 591 17.43 14.47 17.37
CA ALA A 591 16.94 15.85 17.30
C ALA A 591 15.89 16.08 16.19
N LEU A 592 15.56 15.06 15.40
CA LEU A 592 14.51 15.16 14.38
C LEU A 592 13.15 15.54 14.96
N ARG A 593 12.43 16.35 14.25
CA ARG A 593 11.07 16.80 14.55
C ARG A 593 10.11 16.41 13.43
N PRO A 594 8.80 16.27 13.74
CA PRO A 594 7.80 15.95 12.73
C PRO A 594 7.76 16.95 11.60
N GLN A 595 7.52 16.48 10.37
CA GLN A 595 7.20 17.31 9.23
C GLN A 595 5.69 17.37 9.00
N PHE A 596 5.17 18.55 8.64
CA PHE A 596 3.74 18.76 8.42
C PHE A 596 3.47 19.11 6.95
N THR A 597 2.51 18.41 6.36
CA THR A 597 2.15 18.57 4.93
C THR A 597 0.73 19.05 4.78
N ASN A 598 0.56 20.13 4.02
CA ASN A 598 -0.72 20.58 3.50
C ASN A 598 -0.84 20.14 2.03
N SER A 599 -1.93 19.48 1.68
CA SER A 599 -2.18 18.97 0.34
C SER A 599 -3.49 19.50 -0.20
N ILE A 600 -3.47 19.96 -1.44
CA ILE A 600 -4.64 20.34 -2.21
C ILE A 600 -4.68 19.50 -3.49
N GLU A 601 -5.87 19.04 -3.89
CA GLU A 601 -6.04 18.22 -5.09
C GLU A 601 -7.34 18.59 -5.78
N LEU A 602 -7.30 18.72 -7.10
CA LEU A 602 -8.47 18.82 -7.96
C LEU A 602 -8.54 17.52 -8.79
N GLY A 603 -9.63 16.79 -8.68
CA GLY A 603 -9.87 15.54 -9.38
C GLY A 603 -11.09 15.61 -10.30
N ASP A 604 -10.98 14.98 -11.46
CA ASP A 604 -12.06 14.75 -12.40
C ASP A 604 -12.19 13.26 -12.69
N LYS A 605 -13.41 12.78 -12.75
CA LYS A 605 -13.71 11.41 -13.19
C LYS A 605 -14.85 11.44 -14.20
N THR A 606 -14.58 10.88 -15.38
CA THR A 606 -15.54 10.67 -16.44
C THR A 606 -15.67 9.18 -16.71
N SER A 607 -16.86 8.61 -16.52
CA SER A 607 -17.14 7.19 -16.76
C SER A 607 -18.01 7.01 -18.01
N TRP A 608 -17.89 5.85 -18.66
CA TRP A 608 -18.75 5.43 -19.79
C TRP A 608 -18.94 3.91 -19.75
N LYS A 609 -19.82 3.38 -20.58
CA LYS A 609 -20.27 1.97 -20.54
C LYS A 609 -19.15 0.92 -20.39
N LYS A 610 -17.95 1.17 -20.96
CA LYS A 610 -16.85 0.19 -21.03
C LYS A 610 -15.52 0.72 -20.47
N GLY A 611 -15.57 1.77 -19.67
CA GLY A 611 -14.36 2.32 -19.09
C GLY A 611 -14.55 3.65 -18.37
N TYR A 612 -13.45 4.23 -17.95
CA TYR A 612 -13.43 5.55 -17.31
C TYR A 612 -12.08 6.24 -17.55
N PHE A 613 -12.11 7.54 -17.42
CA PHE A 613 -10.97 8.43 -17.33
C PHE A 613 -11.00 9.09 -15.96
N TYR A 614 -9.86 9.10 -15.29
CA TYR A 614 -9.64 9.84 -14.05
C TYR A 614 -8.42 10.73 -14.24
N SER A 615 -8.52 12.00 -13.83
CA SER A 615 -7.40 12.92 -13.74
C SER A 615 -7.36 13.61 -12.40
N ALA A 616 -6.17 13.91 -11.90
CA ALA A 616 -5.96 14.69 -10.69
C ALA A 616 -4.78 15.63 -10.87
N ILE A 617 -4.92 16.87 -10.40
CA ILE A 617 -3.84 17.83 -10.23
C ILE A 617 -3.66 17.99 -8.73
N PHE A 618 -2.44 17.86 -8.25
CA PHE A 618 -2.14 17.95 -6.82
C PHE A 618 -0.98 18.90 -6.54
N HIS A 619 -1.03 19.51 -5.38
CA HIS A 619 0.03 20.33 -4.83
C HIS A 619 0.16 20.09 -3.33
N LYS A 620 1.38 19.77 -2.88
CA LYS A 620 1.72 19.52 -1.48
C LYS A 620 2.82 20.46 -1.02
N ILE A 621 2.67 21.03 0.16
CA ILE A 621 3.66 21.85 0.83
C ILE A 621 4.00 21.16 2.15
N THR A 622 5.28 20.85 2.36
CA THR A 622 5.77 20.20 3.57
C THR A 622 6.73 21.12 4.30
N ASP A 623 6.43 21.43 5.55
CA ASP A 623 7.28 22.20 6.44
C ASP A 623 8.12 21.26 7.31
N GLY A 624 9.41 21.56 7.48
CA GLY A 624 10.34 20.76 8.28
C GLY A 624 10.70 19.43 7.64
N THR A 625 10.87 19.40 6.30
CA THR A 625 11.09 18.18 5.51
C THR A 625 12.21 17.32 6.07
N ILE A 626 11.91 16.05 6.39
CA ILE A 626 12.91 15.06 6.82
C ILE A 626 13.60 14.54 5.56
N THR A 627 14.92 14.71 5.51
CA THR A 627 15.76 14.25 4.41
C THR A 627 17.05 13.63 4.92
N ARG A 628 17.70 12.81 4.10
CA ARG A 628 19.07 12.34 4.37
C ARG A 628 20.08 13.25 3.71
N ILE A 629 21.16 13.49 4.42
CA ILE A 629 22.33 14.14 3.88
C ILE A 629 23.51 13.17 3.93
N ALA A 630 24.42 13.25 2.97
CA ALA A 630 25.70 12.56 2.99
C ALA A 630 26.78 13.58 3.37
N SER A 631 27.52 13.29 4.40
CA SER A 631 28.60 14.14 4.90
C SER A 631 29.90 13.33 4.95
N THR A 632 31.03 13.98 4.65
CA THR A 632 32.38 13.43 4.83
C THR A 632 33.13 14.26 5.85
N ILE A 633 34.16 13.68 6.45
CA ILE A 633 35.13 14.42 7.26
C ILE A 633 36.51 14.42 6.58
N PRO A 634 37.29 15.49 6.73
CA PRO A 634 38.62 15.54 6.15
C PRO A 634 39.50 14.33 6.48
N ASN A 635 40.19 13.80 5.51
CA ASN A 635 41.10 12.63 5.64
C ASN A 635 40.40 11.32 6.02
N ASN A 636 39.09 11.20 5.81
CA ASN A 636 38.33 9.97 6.01
C ASN A 636 37.53 9.64 4.75
N THR A 637 37.63 8.41 4.24
CA THR A 637 36.90 7.95 3.04
C THR A 637 35.45 7.55 3.32
N LEU A 638 35.04 7.52 4.61
CA LEU A 638 33.69 7.14 5.00
C LEU A 638 32.69 8.27 4.70
N ILE A 639 31.54 7.87 4.17
CA ILE A 639 30.39 8.73 3.93
C ILE A 639 29.39 8.50 5.06
N TYR A 640 29.04 9.56 5.76
CA TYR A 640 28.05 9.51 6.85
C TYR A 640 26.69 9.95 6.33
N SER A 641 25.75 9.00 6.27
CA SER A 641 24.36 9.25 5.86
C SER A 641 23.50 9.52 7.08
N ILE A 642 23.08 10.76 7.28
CA ILE A 642 22.41 11.25 8.48
C ILE A 642 21.06 11.86 8.11
N PHE A 643 20.01 11.60 8.91
CA PHE A 643 18.73 12.29 8.77
C PHE A 643 18.76 13.68 9.37
N GLN A 644 18.18 14.66 8.67
CA GLN A 644 18.04 16.02 9.14
C GLN A 644 16.66 16.60 8.74
N ASN A 645 16.20 17.62 9.48
CA ASN A 645 15.09 18.43 9.06
C ASN A 645 15.60 19.53 8.13
N ALA A 646 15.31 19.42 6.85
CA ALA A 646 15.46 20.51 5.90
C ALA A 646 14.36 21.58 6.11
N ASN A 647 14.41 22.65 5.33
CA ASN A 647 13.38 23.67 5.34
C ASN A 647 12.05 23.13 4.75
N ARG A 648 11.51 23.81 3.79
CA ARG A 648 10.26 23.50 3.11
C ARG A 648 10.52 22.69 1.85
N SER A 649 9.60 21.78 1.55
CA SER A 649 9.57 21.09 0.27
C SER A 649 8.20 21.20 -0.39
N TYR A 650 8.20 21.06 -1.72
CA TYR A 650 7.02 21.13 -2.57
C TYR A 650 6.95 19.89 -3.45
N ASN A 651 5.74 19.35 -3.61
CA ASN A 651 5.48 18.27 -4.54
C ASN A 651 4.21 18.61 -5.32
N SER A 652 4.36 18.92 -6.61
CA SER A 652 3.27 19.31 -7.50
C SER A 652 3.21 18.39 -8.69
N GLY A 653 2.03 17.98 -9.11
CA GLY A 653 1.97 17.08 -10.25
C GLY A 653 0.57 16.78 -10.76
N VAL A 654 0.55 15.88 -11.73
CA VAL A 654 -0.65 15.38 -12.36
C VAL A 654 -0.65 13.84 -12.34
N GLU A 655 -1.84 13.28 -12.21
CA GLU A 655 -2.06 11.84 -12.34
C GLU A 655 -3.22 11.62 -13.32
N LEU A 656 -3.00 10.75 -14.30
CA LEU A 656 -3.99 10.36 -15.29
C LEU A 656 -4.16 8.84 -15.24
N LEU A 657 -5.39 8.37 -15.26
CA LEU A 657 -5.70 6.95 -15.31
C LEU A 657 -6.83 6.73 -16.32
N VAL A 658 -6.58 5.84 -17.26
CA VAL A 658 -7.56 5.40 -18.27
C VAL A 658 -7.74 3.90 -18.12
N SER A 659 -8.97 3.47 -17.93
CA SER A 659 -9.36 2.05 -18.00
C SER A 659 -10.38 1.87 -19.10
N GLN A 660 -10.11 0.99 -20.06
CA GLN A 660 -10.94 0.78 -21.23
C GLN A 660 -11.03 -0.69 -21.61
N GLU A 661 -12.23 -1.22 -21.73
CA GLU A 661 -12.50 -2.46 -22.44
C GLU A 661 -12.61 -2.16 -23.94
N LEU A 662 -11.53 -2.44 -24.69
CA LEU A 662 -11.48 -2.21 -26.15
C LEU A 662 -12.32 -3.26 -26.90
N ARG A 663 -12.30 -4.49 -26.40
CA ARG A 663 -13.11 -5.63 -26.87
C ARG A 663 -13.47 -6.48 -25.64
N ASN A 664 -14.48 -7.33 -25.75
CA ASN A 664 -14.88 -8.22 -24.65
C ASN A 664 -13.75 -9.17 -24.20
N TRP A 665 -12.70 -9.31 -25.03
CA TRP A 665 -11.52 -10.13 -24.74
C TRP A 665 -10.25 -9.31 -24.53
N TRP A 666 -10.30 -7.95 -24.60
CA TRP A 666 -9.12 -7.10 -24.45
C TRP A 666 -9.44 -5.83 -23.64
N SER A 667 -8.80 -5.70 -22.50
CA SER A 667 -8.86 -4.51 -21.63
C SER A 667 -7.48 -3.86 -21.51
N VAL A 668 -7.47 -2.53 -21.42
CA VAL A 668 -6.26 -1.73 -21.32
C VAL A 668 -6.41 -0.78 -20.12
N ASN A 669 -5.40 -0.74 -19.26
CA ASN A 669 -5.28 0.26 -18.19
C ASN A 669 -3.97 1.02 -18.39
N LEU A 670 -4.06 2.32 -18.58
CA LEU A 670 -2.94 3.24 -18.67
C LEU A 670 -2.94 4.16 -17.46
N ASN A 671 -1.82 4.21 -16.75
CA ASN A 671 -1.59 5.20 -15.70
C ASN A 671 -0.35 6.03 -16.04
N LEU A 672 -0.47 7.34 -15.87
CA LEU A 672 0.64 8.29 -15.94
C LEU A 672 0.61 9.13 -14.68
N THR A 673 1.74 9.24 -14.01
CA THR A 673 1.98 10.18 -12.92
C THR A 673 3.20 11.00 -13.26
N ALA A 674 3.07 12.32 -13.28
CA ALA A 674 4.18 13.24 -13.48
C ALA A 674 4.18 14.26 -12.36
N TYR A 675 5.36 14.56 -11.80
CA TYR A 675 5.49 15.46 -10.68
C TYR A 675 6.80 16.24 -10.71
N HIS A 676 6.77 17.39 -10.04
CA HIS A 676 7.91 18.22 -9.72
C HIS A 676 8.12 18.21 -8.22
N ASN A 677 9.26 17.74 -7.77
CA ASN A 677 9.71 17.79 -6.39
C ASN A 677 10.75 18.86 -6.22
N GLN A 678 10.61 19.68 -5.17
CA GLN A 678 11.55 20.74 -4.82
C GLN A 678 11.80 20.71 -3.32
N ILE A 679 13.06 20.87 -2.91
CA ILE A 679 13.47 21.14 -1.53
C ILE A 679 14.20 22.50 -1.55
N ASP A 680 13.75 23.46 -0.72
CA ASP A 680 14.41 24.75 -0.58
C ASP A 680 15.81 24.60 0.02
N ALA A 681 16.68 25.57 -0.25
CA ALA A 681 18.01 25.62 0.35
C ALA A 681 17.91 25.57 1.89
N PHE A 682 18.78 24.81 2.52
CA PHE A 682 18.82 24.65 3.97
C PHE A 682 20.22 24.54 4.52
N THR A 683 20.35 24.89 5.80
CA THR A 683 21.58 24.72 6.58
C THR A 683 21.24 23.92 7.82
N VAL A 684 22.00 22.87 8.09
CA VAL A 684 21.82 22.00 9.27
C VAL A 684 23.14 21.77 10.00
N TYR A 685 23.05 21.55 11.28
CA TYR A 685 24.19 21.24 12.12
C TYR A 685 24.20 19.76 12.48
N ASN A 686 25.29 19.07 12.11
CA ASN A 686 25.51 17.67 12.46
C ASN A 686 26.31 17.56 13.76
N LYS A 687 25.91 16.63 14.62
CA LYS A 687 26.64 16.27 15.84
C LYS A 687 27.58 15.08 15.64
N TYR A 688 27.28 14.24 14.66
CA TYR A 688 27.99 13.00 14.35
C TYR A 688 28.46 13.00 12.89
N PRO A 689 29.60 12.43 12.53
CA PRO A 689 30.60 11.84 13.42
C PRO A 689 31.38 12.90 14.25
N GLU A 690 31.51 14.07 13.69
CA GLU A 690 32.10 15.27 14.30
C GLU A 690 31.18 16.47 14.07
N PRO A 691 31.14 17.43 14.99
CA PRO A 691 30.34 18.64 14.82
C PRO A 691 30.73 19.40 13.54
N ASN A 692 29.78 19.50 12.60
CA ASN A 692 29.94 20.26 11.37
C ASN A 692 28.65 20.91 10.90
N THR A 693 28.77 21.91 10.00
CA THR A 693 27.64 22.56 9.37
C THR A 693 27.56 22.13 7.92
N PHE A 694 26.39 21.60 7.52
CA PHE A 694 26.10 21.20 6.14
C PHE A 694 25.15 22.22 5.52
N ASN A 695 25.53 22.70 4.31
CA ASN A 695 24.76 23.65 3.54
C ASN A 695 24.32 22.98 2.23
N ALA A 696 23.02 22.94 1.97
CA ALA A 696 22.45 22.48 0.71
C ALA A 696 21.82 23.62 -0.04
N GLY A 697 22.12 23.74 -1.32
CA GLY A 697 21.38 24.60 -2.25
C GLY A 697 19.96 24.06 -2.50
N LYS A 698 19.15 24.85 -3.20
CA LYS A 698 17.85 24.38 -3.72
C LYS A 698 18.04 23.13 -4.58
N GLN A 699 17.22 22.12 -4.35
CA GLN A 699 17.18 20.88 -5.14
C GLN A 699 15.82 20.74 -5.78
N GLU A 700 15.77 20.37 -7.06
CA GLU A 700 14.51 20.14 -7.77
C GLU A 700 14.66 19.08 -8.86
N VAL A 701 13.56 18.35 -9.10
CA VAL A 701 13.48 17.34 -10.15
C VAL A 701 12.09 17.25 -10.74
N TYR A 702 12.01 17.04 -12.04
CA TYR A 702 10.82 16.58 -12.75
C TYR A 702 10.93 15.08 -12.93
N SER A 703 9.98 14.34 -12.41
CA SER A 703 9.96 12.88 -12.46
C SER A 703 8.55 12.35 -12.67
N GLY A 704 8.43 11.03 -12.74
CA GLY A 704 7.14 10.39 -12.94
C GLY A 704 7.25 8.93 -13.31
N ASN A 705 6.09 8.33 -13.58
CA ASN A 705 6.01 6.96 -14.07
C ASN A 705 4.87 6.78 -15.05
N VAL A 706 5.04 5.83 -15.95
CA VAL A 706 4.00 5.37 -16.87
C VAL A 706 3.85 3.87 -16.70
N LYS A 707 2.61 3.41 -16.58
CA LYS A 707 2.27 1.98 -16.53
C LYS A 707 1.18 1.68 -17.51
N LEU A 708 1.41 0.66 -18.34
CA LEU A 708 0.47 0.17 -19.32
C LEU A 708 0.21 -1.31 -19.07
N ASN A 709 -1.02 -1.63 -18.67
CA ASN A 709 -1.48 -2.99 -18.49
C ASN A 709 -2.40 -3.37 -19.65
N ASN A 710 -2.11 -4.46 -20.33
CA ASN A 710 -2.98 -5.11 -21.31
C ASN A 710 -3.40 -6.46 -20.74
N ILE A 711 -4.71 -6.71 -20.70
CA ILE A 711 -5.29 -7.97 -20.24
C ILE A 711 -6.12 -8.56 -21.37
N PHE A 712 -5.81 -9.80 -21.72
CA PHE A 712 -6.47 -10.56 -22.79
C PHE A 712 -7.20 -11.75 -22.19
N HIS A 713 -8.53 -11.78 -22.32
CA HIS A 713 -9.39 -12.90 -21.94
C HIS A 713 -9.65 -13.77 -23.15
N LEU A 714 -8.89 -14.85 -23.28
CA LEU A 714 -8.94 -15.72 -24.46
C LEU A 714 -9.90 -16.91 -24.25
N PRO A 715 -10.33 -17.58 -25.32
CA PRO A 715 -11.18 -18.75 -25.21
C PRO A 715 -10.61 -19.84 -24.29
N LYS A 716 -11.50 -20.68 -23.78
CA LYS A 716 -11.18 -21.78 -22.83
C LYS A 716 -10.58 -21.29 -21.49
N LYS A 717 -10.98 -20.10 -21.01
CA LYS A 717 -10.56 -19.50 -19.72
C LYS A 717 -9.04 -19.35 -19.62
N LEU A 718 -8.42 -18.85 -20.67
CA LEU A 718 -7.01 -18.46 -20.70
C LEU A 718 -6.91 -16.95 -20.64
N ASP A 719 -6.27 -16.42 -19.61
CA ASP A 719 -6.01 -15.00 -19.47
C ASP A 719 -4.51 -14.72 -19.62
N ILE A 720 -4.18 -13.65 -20.33
CA ILE A 720 -2.80 -13.18 -20.52
C ILE A 720 -2.74 -11.72 -20.11
N GLN A 721 -1.73 -11.34 -19.36
CA GLN A 721 -1.45 -9.96 -19.01
C GLN A 721 -0.04 -9.58 -19.45
N VAL A 722 0.09 -8.39 -20.04
CA VAL A 722 1.36 -7.75 -20.37
C VAL A 722 1.39 -6.37 -19.72
N THR A 723 2.37 -6.14 -18.89
CA THR A 723 2.55 -4.88 -18.15
C THR A 723 3.88 -4.24 -18.52
N ALA A 724 3.84 -3.03 -19.08
CA ALA A 724 5.00 -2.20 -19.31
C ALA A 724 5.08 -1.11 -18.23
N ILE A 725 6.26 -0.93 -17.64
CA ILE A 725 6.53 0.04 -16.58
C ILE A 725 7.71 0.90 -17.01
N TYR A 726 7.53 2.21 -17.01
CA TYR A 726 8.59 3.19 -17.16
C TYR A 726 8.65 4.08 -15.93
N LEU A 727 9.83 4.21 -15.32
CA LEU A 727 10.13 5.11 -14.23
C LEU A 727 11.08 6.18 -14.76
N ALA A 728 10.69 7.45 -14.69
CA ALA A 728 11.52 8.59 -15.07
C ALA A 728 12.70 8.76 -14.09
N PRO A 729 13.72 9.55 -14.42
CA PRO A 729 14.77 9.89 -13.48
C PRO A 729 14.17 10.51 -12.20
N ASP A 730 14.83 10.27 -11.07
CA ASP A 730 14.36 10.84 -9.80
C ASP A 730 15.54 11.32 -8.96
N ILE A 731 15.24 12.23 -8.01
CA ILE A 731 16.26 12.82 -7.15
C ILE A 731 16.48 11.92 -5.92
N ILE A 732 17.72 11.81 -5.54
CA ILE A 732 18.16 11.27 -4.24
C ILE A 732 18.96 12.34 -3.53
N PRO A 733 19.21 12.22 -2.22
CA PRO A 733 20.08 13.17 -1.53
C PRO A 733 21.43 13.32 -2.25
N GLN A 734 21.73 14.55 -2.65
CA GLN A 734 22.97 14.93 -3.36
C GLN A 734 23.20 14.24 -4.73
N GLY A 735 22.12 13.76 -5.38
CA GLY A 735 22.28 13.06 -6.65
C GLY A 735 20.98 12.73 -7.36
N GLU A 736 21.10 11.82 -8.32
CA GLU A 736 19.98 11.37 -9.15
C GLU A 736 20.02 9.88 -9.43
N VAL A 737 18.86 9.31 -9.70
CA VAL A 737 18.68 7.95 -10.22
C VAL A 737 18.18 8.05 -11.66
N SER A 738 18.83 7.33 -12.59
CA SER A 738 18.43 7.32 -13.99
C SER A 738 17.08 6.61 -14.22
N SER A 739 16.47 6.88 -15.37
CA SER A 739 15.23 6.20 -15.79
C SER A 739 15.41 4.69 -15.92
N ARG A 740 14.31 3.95 -15.74
CA ARG A 740 14.26 2.49 -15.81
C ARG A 740 13.00 2.03 -16.52
N PHE A 741 13.09 0.88 -17.17
CA PHE A 741 11.98 0.26 -17.87
C PHE A 741 11.87 -1.22 -17.48
N SER A 742 10.64 -1.75 -17.36
CA SER A 742 10.36 -3.17 -17.18
C SER A 742 9.22 -3.61 -18.09
N LEU A 743 9.30 -4.84 -18.59
CA LEU A 743 8.19 -5.55 -19.21
C LEU A 743 7.93 -6.83 -18.43
N ASP A 744 6.73 -6.96 -17.89
CA ASP A 744 6.25 -8.15 -17.19
C ASP A 744 5.18 -8.85 -18.03
N MET A 745 5.15 -10.18 -17.97
CA MET A 745 4.13 -10.98 -18.66
C MET A 745 3.61 -12.07 -17.73
N GLY A 746 2.31 -12.31 -17.78
CA GLY A 746 1.66 -13.40 -17.05
C GLY A 746 0.61 -14.09 -17.89
N MET A 747 0.46 -15.39 -17.66
CA MET A 747 -0.55 -16.24 -18.25
C MET A 747 -1.22 -17.07 -17.17
N LYS A 748 -2.54 -17.11 -17.14
CA LYS A 748 -3.35 -17.90 -16.20
C LYS A 748 -4.36 -18.75 -16.95
N LYS A 749 -4.41 -20.02 -16.62
CA LYS A 749 -5.35 -20.97 -17.17
C LYS A 749 -6.21 -21.57 -16.07
N THR A 750 -7.52 -21.31 -16.14
CA THR A 750 -8.48 -21.95 -15.22
C THR A 750 -8.85 -23.33 -15.77
N ILE A 751 -8.76 -24.34 -14.91
CA ILE A 751 -8.98 -25.76 -15.21
C ILE A 751 -9.94 -26.37 -14.19
N GLN A 752 -10.23 -27.68 -14.30
CA GLN A 752 -11.00 -28.45 -13.31
C GLN A 752 -12.36 -27.81 -12.96
N LYS A 753 -13.11 -27.37 -14.01
CA LYS A 753 -14.42 -26.73 -13.85
C LYS A 753 -14.39 -25.44 -12.99
N GLY A 754 -13.28 -24.71 -12.99
CA GLY A 754 -13.11 -23.47 -12.21
C GLY A 754 -12.43 -23.63 -10.86
N LYS A 755 -12.17 -24.86 -10.40
CA LYS A 755 -11.52 -25.12 -9.13
C LYS A 755 -9.99 -25.04 -9.19
N GLY A 756 -9.38 -25.38 -10.32
CA GLY A 756 -7.93 -25.37 -10.52
C GLY A 756 -7.49 -24.16 -11.33
N GLU A 757 -6.33 -23.60 -11.01
CA GLU A 757 -5.66 -22.54 -11.77
C GLU A 757 -4.18 -22.88 -11.94
N ILE A 758 -3.69 -22.84 -13.18
CA ILE A 758 -2.27 -22.89 -13.50
C ILE A 758 -1.87 -21.49 -13.97
N TYR A 759 -0.74 -20.98 -13.50
CA TYR A 759 -0.19 -19.72 -13.99
C TYR A 759 1.30 -19.81 -14.24
N LEU A 760 1.74 -19.09 -15.26
CA LEU A 760 3.14 -18.86 -15.61
C LEU A 760 3.34 -17.35 -15.73
N ASN A 761 4.35 -16.82 -15.08
CA ASN A 761 4.70 -15.40 -15.26
C ASN A 761 6.21 -15.17 -15.28
N ALA A 762 6.58 -14.05 -15.89
CA ALA A 762 7.95 -13.54 -15.95
C ALA A 762 7.93 -12.05 -15.66
N SER A 763 8.71 -11.63 -14.67
CA SER A 763 8.95 -10.22 -14.36
C SER A 763 10.24 -9.76 -15.03
N ASP A 764 10.27 -8.48 -15.42
CA ASP A 764 11.40 -7.79 -16.06
C ASP A 764 12.07 -8.64 -17.15
N ILE A 765 11.28 -9.03 -18.16
CA ILE A 765 11.72 -9.96 -19.22
C ILE A 765 13.04 -9.53 -19.87
N PHE A 766 13.27 -8.22 -19.97
CA PHE A 766 14.47 -7.65 -20.57
C PHE A 766 15.61 -7.45 -19.58
N ASN A 767 15.41 -7.75 -18.28
CA ASN A 767 16.40 -7.50 -17.21
C ASN A 767 16.93 -6.05 -17.25
N SER A 768 16.03 -5.10 -17.38
CA SER A 768 16.33 -3.69 -17.66
C SER A 768 16.08 -2.73 -16.50
N MET A 769 15.63 -3.23 -15.34
CA MET A 769 15.40 -2.45 -14.12
C MET A 769 16.68 -2.12 -13.36
N VAL A 770 17.76 -1.85 -14.06
CA VAL A 770 19.07 -1.51 -13.48
C VAL A 770 18.98 -0.16 -12.78
N ILE A 771 19.45 -0.09 -11.52
CA ILE A 771 19.49 1.16 -10.75
C ILE A 771 20.83 1.85 -10.99
N LYS A 772 20.84 2.89 -11.81
CA LYS A 772 22.00 3.75 -12.03
C LYS A 772 21.87 5.00 -11.20
N LYS A 773 22.93 5.34 -10.44
CA LYS A 773 22.96 6.50 -9.55
C LYS A 773 24.19 7.36 -9.84
N THR A 774 24.01 8.66 -9.71
CA THR A 774 25.10 9.62 -9.62
C THR A 774 24.91 10.44 -8.36
N ILE A 775 25.93 10.44 -7.48
CA ILE A 775 25.92 11.22 -6.23
C ILE A 775 27.13 12.15 -6.27
N ARG A 776 26.92 13.42 -5.92
CA ARG A 776 27.96 14.44 -5.79
C ARG A 776 28.03 14.87 -4.34
N GLY A 777 29.00 14.36 -3.61
CA GLY A 777 29.29 14.73 -2.24
C GLY A 777 30.34 15.84 -2.16
N GLU A 778 30.61 16.30 -0.96
CA GLU A 778 31.75 17.17 -0.70
C GLU A 778 33.01 16.32 -0.77
N GLY A 779 33.92 16.67 -1.70
CA GLY A 779 35.19 15.98 -1.88
C GLY A 779 35.14 14.71 -2.74
N PHE A 780 33.98 14.32 -3.30
CA PHE A 780 33.89 13.13 -4.14
C PHE A 780 32.73 13.17 -5.15
N ASN A 781 32.87 12.37 -6.22
CA ASN A 781 31.80 12.01 -7.13
C ASN A 781 31.67 10.47 -7.17
N TYR A 782 30.43 9.98 -7.11
CA TYR A 782 30.10 8.56 -7.05
C TYR A 782 29.13 8.21 -8.17
N VAL A 783 29.52 7.26 -9.02
CA VAL A 783 28.67 6.73 -10.09
C VAL A 783 28.53 5.24 -9.90
N SER A 784 27.31 4.73 -9.86
CA SER A 784 27.05 3.30 -9.71
C SER A 784 25.97 2.77 -10.64
N ALA A 785 26.02 1.44 -10.85
CA ALA A 785 24.99 0.68 -11.56
C ALA A 785 24.75 -0.65 -10.84
N ASP A 786 23.57 -0.83 -10.29
CA ASP A 786 23.17 -2.05 -9.58
C ASP A 786 22.30 -2.94 -10.48
N TYR A 787 22.83 -4.13 -10.79
CA TYR A 787 22.22 -5.20 -11.59
C TYR A 787 21.68 -6.30 -10.65
N TYR A 788 20.93 -5.94 -9.65
CA TYR A 788 20.28 -6.87 -8.73
C TYR A 788 19.21 -7.72 -9.44
N GLU A 789 18.74 -8.76 -8.80
CA GLU A 789 17.75 -9.66 -9.38
C GLU A 789 16.38 -8.97 -9.52
N THR A 790 15.95 -8.76 -10.75
CA THR A 790 14.62 -8.28 -11.12
C THR A 790 13.88 -9.29 -12.01
N GLN A 791 14.65 -10.05 -12.80
CA GLN A 791 14.13 -11.05 -13.71
C GLN A 791 13.84 -12.36 -12.96
N VAL A 792 12.56 -12.72 -12.86
CA VAL A 792 12.09 -13.96 -12.19
C VAL A 792 10.98 -14.60 -13.02
N VAL A 793 11.13 -15.89 -13.30
CA VAL A 793 10.09 -16.71 -13.91
C VAL A 793 9.45 -17.59 -12.84
N ARG A 794 8.11 -17.67 -12.80
CA ARG A 794 7.35 -18.48 -11.84
C ARG A 794 6.32 -19.34 -12.55
N LEU A 795 6.18 -20.57 -12.07
CA LEU A 795 5.11 -21.49 -12.40
C LEU A 795 4.35 -21.84 -11.13
N GLY A 796 3.04 -21.75 -11.15
CA GLY A 796 2.23 -22.08 -10.01
C GLY A 796 0.96 -22.84 -10.35
N TYR A 797 0.49 -23.58 -9.37
CA TYR A 797 -0.78 -24.28 -9.40
C TYR A 797 -1.54 -23.99 -8.11
N SER A 798 -2.84 -23.79 -8.23
CA SER A 798 -3.73 -23.67 -7.07
C SER A 798 -5.03 -24.43 -7.30
N TYR A 799 -5.60 -24.94 -6.21
CA TYR A 799 -6.85 -25.66 -6.20
C TYR A 799 -7.78 -25.17 -5.09
N LYS A 800 -9.01 -24.82 -5.46
CA LYS A 800 -10.11 -24.41 -4.55
C LYS A 800 -11.03 -25.64 -4.30
N PHE A 801 -11.40 -25.88 -3.04
CA PHE A 801 -12.28 -27.01 -2.67
C PHE A 801 -13.37 -26.59 -1.71
#